data_e6edf329e6c3dd8a0f50a7ed3e6ba1a0
#
_entry.id   e6edf329e6c3dd8a0f50a7ed3e6ba1a0
#
_cell.length_a   1.000
_cell.length_b   1.000
_cell.length_c   1.000
_cell.angle_alpha   90.00
_cell.angle_beta   90.00
_cell.angle_gamma   90.00
#
_symmetry.space_group_name_H-M   'P 1'
#
loop_
_entity.id
_entity.type
_entity.pdbx_description
1 polymer ?
#
loop_
_entity_poly.entity_id
_entity_poly.type
_entity_poly.pdbx_seq_one_letter_code
_entity_poly.pdbx_strand_id
1 'polypeptide(L)'
;MTDIGKYLGALFAISLCGGQLSAQFTVTTVDGTSVQVADGAISQSATAGSGYSFGGIDVASIDRITFNALPQENPGTVVTPDPSTLIKPVAVLDVTGPNKESEALTRNVASAEYMMEIAGLPSFTTTSCADAVAGASLIIISSPILSGNKATFTQDETAMLINYVKSGGIVVSPAIEGNMTEDLKELFGISGHSSASKNYTSYTWTDLSRPDMLYFDTPEETTVSIGQISTVSATVSTATPLAYYDDDHEAIAVTCNELEKGAAYMCGFRWRDVVERLHLGKAMGVTGRSQTFSPYSDIPAFLIRAAITSRKPLSAWKFTSPGGYQAVLIPTHDCDSRTAYDEMHWMADYESSMGLNGHYFLTVHYFRQPLYLSQFYCDETLPAVRKLLDAGHTVGSHSVCHYPDFNVTERFPMTPFTPEAYAEYATRDMETGISTGSTLAEFQISKELLEKDFNINVRSFRSGHLCVNKNFPKAHVMSGYQFSSCYTAPSLHAQFPIPQRIDNSWEGETTGVLQIPLHFSDVYSGDETMNDDNWHEKPAQWFQVFNKLKDNYASSVILIHPNRQWKMEAEKMLVDMMDLRECGLYNFEDYGDFWNGRRDFKFDTFYDPEYGKVTLSAKAADLAVNHALGIMIEGIADISSVTLIDENGTVHPVRVKSMPLGCFLVTQQH
;
A
#
# COMPACT_ATOMS: atom_id res chain seq x y z
N MET A 1 -10.53 30.91 5.99
CA MET A 1 -10.57 30.72 7.47
C MET A 1 -10.58 29.25 7.91
N THR A 2 -10.72 28.29 7.01
CA THR A 2 -10.82 26.85 7.32
C THR A 2 -9.49 26.10 7.38
N ASP A 3 -8.43 26.61 6.75
CA ASP A 3 -7.12 25.91 6.74
C ASP A 3 -6.23 26.18 7.96
N ILE A 4 -6.32 27.38 8.53
CA ILE A 4 -5.56 27.71 9.74
C ILE A 4 -5.96 26.81 10.93
N GLY A 5 -7.22 26.36 11.00
CA GLY A 5 -7.70 25.45 12.04
C GLY A 5 -7.05 24.07 12.01
N LYS A 6 -6.70 23.54 10.83
CA LYS A 6 -6.00 22.24 10.68
C LYS A 6 -4.55 22.32 11.15
N TYR A 7 -3.86 23.40 10.81
CA TYR A 7 -2.48 23.64 11.26
C TYR A 7 -2.40 23.89 12.77
N LEU A 8 -3.39 24.58 13.35
CA LEU A 8 -3.50 24.75 14.79
C LEU A 8 -3.74 23.43 15.51
N GLY A 9 -4.53 22.53 14.94
CA GLY A 9 -4.77 21.19 15.50
C GLY A 9 -3.49 20.35 15.57
N ALA A 10 -2.68 20.34 14.51
CA ALA A 10 -1.40 19.65 14.44
C ALA A 10 -0.36 20.24 15.42
N LEU A 11 -0.27 21.56 15.49
CA LEU A 11 0.60 22.26 16.44
C LEU A 11 0.14 22.08 17.90
N PHE A 12 -1.17 21.95 18.16
CA PHE A 12 -1.71 21.66 19.49
C PHE A 12 -1.37 20.22 19.96
N ALA A 13 -1.39 19.26 19.04
CA ALA A 13 -0.99 17.88 19.34
C ALA A 13 0.50 17.77 19.69
N ILE A 14 1.35 18.52 19.01
CA ILE A 14 2.81 18.58 19.29
C ILE A 14 3.09 19.18 20.65
N SER A 15 2.35 20.23 21.05
CA SER A 15 2.52 20.87 22.39
C SER A 15 2.05 19.99 23.54
N LEU A 16 1.10 19.08 23.32
CA LEU A 16 0.59 18.17 24.35
C LEU A 16 1.53 16.98 24.61
N CYS A 17 2.40 16.62 23.66
CA CYS A 17 3.36 15.53 23.81
C CYS A 17 4.66 15.90 24.52
N GLY A 18 4.86 17.15 24.95
CA GLY A 18 6.00 17.57 25.80
C GLY A 18 7.36 17.54 25.11
N GLY A 19 7.43 17.32 23.80
CA GLY A 19 8.67 17.37 23.03
C GLY A 19 9.06 18.81 22.68
N GLN A 20 10.28 19.23 22.99
CA GLN A 20 10.85 20.45 22.43
C GLN A 20 11.20 20.18 20.96
N LEU A 21 10.48 20.83 20.03
CA LEU A 21 10.83 20.81 18.62
C LEU A 21 12.06 21.72 18.40
N SER A 22 13.21 21.15 18.12
CA SER A 22 14.41 21.91 17.72
C SER A 22 14.35 22.38 16.24
N ALA A 23 13.19 22.26 15.57
CA ALA A 23 13.01 22.65 14.19
C ALA A 23 12.98 24.17 14.03
N GLN A 24 13.77 24.68 13.09
CA GLN A 24 13.66 26.07 12.66
C GLN A 24 12.50 26.22 11.69
N PHE A 25 11.65 27.22 11.92
CA PHE A 25 10.51 27.51 11.09
C PHE A 25 10.70 28.86 10.39
N THR A 26 10.26 28.96 9.14
CA THR A 26 10.05 30.25 8.48
C THR A 26 8.56 30.56 8.52
N VAL A 27 8.18 31.61 9.23
CA VAL A 27 6.80 32.10 9.27
C VAL A 27 6.70 33.27 8.31
N THR A 28 5.82 33.15 7.32
CA THR A 28 5.51 34.24 6.38
C THR A 28 4.15 34.83 6.75
N THR A 29 4.11 36.13 6.94
CA THR A 29 2.89 36.87 7.27
C THR A 29 2.15 37.31 6.00
N VAL A 30 0.88 37.66 6.12
CA VAL A 30 0.02 38.08 5.00
C VAL A 30 0.52 39.30 4.26
N ASP A 31 1.39 40.11 4.86
CA ASP A 31 2.08 41.24 4.24
C ASP A 31 3.36 40.85 3.48
N GLY A 32 3.70 39.53 3.47
CA GLY A 32 4.87 38.99 2.80
C GLY A 32 6.16 39.02 3.64
N THR A 33 6.12 39.50 4.88
CA THR A 33 7.29 39.48 5.77
C THR A 33 7.59 38.05 6.21
N SER A 34 8.86 37.61 6.14
CA SER A 34 9.29 36.28 6.58
C SER A 34 10.22 36.39 7.78
N VAL A 35 9.93 35.65 8.83
CA VAL A 35 10.69 35.59 10.08
C VAL A 35 11.10 34.17 10.40
N GLN A 36 12.36 33.99 10.80
CA GLN A 36 12.85 32.70 11.29
C GLN A 36 12.47 32.54 12.77
N VAL A 37 11.82 31.42 13.10
CA VAL A 37 11.41 31.09 14.47
C VAL A 37 12.16 29.84 14.90
N ALA A 38 12.99 29.95 15.92
CA ALA A 38 13.84 28.86 16.41
C ALA A 38 13.08 27.83 17.24
N ASP A 39 12.05 28.28 17.96
CA ASP A 39 11.23 27.42 18.83
C ASP A 39 9.74 27.68 18.56
N GLY A 40 9.04 26.64 18.08
CA GLY A 40 7.62 26.71 17.73
C GLY A 40 6.67 26.66 18.92
N ALA A 41 6.87 27.48 19.95
CA ALA A 41 5.94 27.54 21.06
C ALA A 41 4.68 28.34 20.69
N ILE A 42 3.51 27.70 20.74
CA ILE A 42 2.22 28.39 20.68
C ILE A 42 1.93 28.95 22.08
N SER A 43 1.76 30.25 22.17
CA SER A 43 1.34 30.92 23.40
C SER A 43 0.02 31.64 23.22
N GLN A 44 -0.84 31.58 24.25
CA GLN A 44 -2.04 32.39 24.31
C GLN A 44 -1.66 33.76 24.88
N SER A 45 -2.03 34.83 24.18
CA SER A 45 -1.78 36.17 24.71
C SER A 45 -2.61 36.43 25.97
N ALA A 46 -1.97 37.00 26.99
CA ALA A 46 -2.60 37.27 28.27
C ALA A 46 -3.61 38.42 28.26
N THR A 47 -3.80 39.08 27.15
CA THR A 47 -4.72 40.25 27.01
C THR A 47 -6.11 39.81 26.57
N ALA A 48 -7.14 40.19 27.26
CA ALA A 48 -8.53 39.86 26.93
C ALA A 48 -8.92 40.30 25.51
N GLY A 49 -9.28 39.37 24.66
CA GLY A 49 -9.62 39.60 23.25
C GLY A 49 -8.52 39.28 22.25
N SER A 50 -7.36 38.81 22.70
CA SER A 50 -6.20 38.52 21.89
C SER A 50 -6.14 37.04 21.46
N GLY A 51 -5.73 36.83 20.20
CA GLY A 51 -5.57 35.52 19.61
C GLY A 51 -4.35 34.73 20.13
N TYR A 52 -4.07 33.63 19.45
CA TYR A 52 -2.87 32.83 19.66
C TYR A 52 -1.68 33.41 18.90
N SER A 53 -0.46 33.27 19.44
CA SER A 53 0.77 33.58 18.71
C SER A 53 1.65 32.33 18.55
N PHE A 54 2.35 32.28 17.41
CA PHE A 54 3.36 31.27 17.12
C PHE A 54 4.73 31.96 17.05
N GLY A 55 5.63 31.60 17.94
CA GLY A 55 6.94 32.26 18.03
C GLY A 55 6.86 33.79 18.24
N GLY A 56 5.80 34.28 18.90
CA GLY A 56 5.55 35.71 19.11
C GLY A 56 4.83 36.45 17.98
N ILE A 57 4.50 35.75 16.88
CA ILE A 57 3.77 36.29 15.74
C ILE A 57 2.27 35.96 15.89
N ASP A 58 1.39 36.98 15.72
CA ASP A 58 -0.04 36.74 15.79
C ASP A 58 -0.49 35.77 14.70
N VAL A 59 -1.13 34.65 15.11
CA VAL A 59 -1.59 33.59 14.20
C VAL A 59 -2.52 34.14 13.12
N ALA A 60 -3.31 35.16 13.42
CA ALA A 60 -4.17 35.83 12.44
C ALA A 60 -3.40 36.54 11.30
N SER A 61 -2.12 36.84 11.51
CA SER A 61 -1.24 37.49 10.52
C SER A 61 -0.38 36.51 9.73
N ILE A 62 -0.46 35.22 10.03
CA ILE A 62 0.36 34.18 9.37
C ILE A 62 -0.32 33.73 8.08
N ASP A 63 0.38 33.90 6.96
CA ASP A 63 0.00 33.33 5.66
C ASP A 63 0.48 31.90 5.51
N ARG A 64 1.74 31.63 5.92
CA ARG A 64 2.37 30.33 5.76
C ARG A 64 3.42 30.08 6.82
N ILE A 65 3.48 28.83 7.30
CA ILE A 65 4.60 28.32 8.10
C ILE A 65 5.34 27.29 7.23
N THR A 66 6.63 27.52 6.99
CA THR A 66 7.50 26.58 6.27
C THR A 66 8.48 25.97 7.24
N PHE A 67 8.52 24.66 7.28
CA PHE A 67 9.56 23.94 8.01
C PHE A 67 10.86 24.01 7.22
N ASN A 68 11.93 24.38 7.85
CA ASN A 68 13.25 24.35 7.19
C ASN A 68 13.68 22.88 7.05
N ALA A 69 14.32 22.58 5.93
CA ALA A 69 14.92 21.25 5.75
C ALA A 69 15.94 20.97 6.86
N LEU A 70 15.95 19.75 7.36
CA LEU A 70 16.96 19.33 8.33
C LEU A 70 18.35 19.47 7.73
N PRO A 71 19.37 19.88 8.51
CA PRO A 71 20.75 19.90 8.08
C PRO A 71 21.18 18.54 7.52
N GLN A 72 21.99 18.59 6.48
CA GLN A 72 22.57 17.42 5.81
C GLN A 72 24.09 17.59 5.73
N GLU A 73 24.80 16.46 5.70
CA GLU A 73 26.22 16.44 5.37
C GLU A 73 26.43 16.83 3.89
N ASN A 74 27.58 17.38 3.57
CA ASN A 74 27.90 17.75 2.20
C ASN A 74 27.96 16.52 1.29
N PRO A 75 27.31 16.54 0.11
CA PRO A 75 27.40 15.44 -0.84
C PRO A 75 28.85 15.12 -1.22
N GLY A 76 29.14 13.83 -1.37
CA GLY A 76 30.47 13.33 -1.71
C GLY A 76 31.44 13.21 -0.52
N THR A 77 31.11 13.68 0.68
CA THR A 77 31.88 13.35 1.89
C THR A 77 31.72 11.89 2.26
N VAL A 78 32.71 11.32 2.94
CA VAL A 78 32.62 9.95 3.46
C VAL A 78 32.26 9.99 4.93
N VAL A 79 31.16 9.30 5.30
CA VAL A 79 30.66 9.20 6.66
C VAL A 79 30.63 7.73 7.07
N THR A 80 31.19 7.43 8.23
CA THR A 80 31.11 6.08 8.82
C THR A 80 30.27 6.18 10.08
N PRO A 81 29.02 5.65 10.10
CA PRO A 81 28.19 5.67 11.28
C PRO A 81 28.77 4.73 12.35
N ASP A 82 28.55 5.06 13.62
CA ASP A 82 28.88 4.16 14.73
C ASP A 82 27.95 2.93 14.70
N PRO A 83 28.49 1.71 14.59
CA PRO A 83 27.68 0.49 14.58
C PRO A 83 26.79 0.32 15.82
N SER A 84 27.14 0.93 16.96
CA SER A 84 26.33 0.88 18.20
C SER A 84 25.03 1.66 18.06
N THR A 85 24.92 2.58 17.10
CA THR A 85 23.75 3.42 16.83
C THR A 85 22.77 2.79 15.85
N LEU A 86 23.05 1.57 15.36
CA LEU A 86 22.17 0.84 14.43
C LEU A 86 20.79 0.58 15.06
N ILE A 87 19.75 1.01 14.39
CA ILE A 87 18.37 0.66 14.72
C ILE A 87 18.13 -0.78 14.29
N LYS A 88 17.84 -1.64 15.26
CA LYS A 88 17.63 -3.06 14.99
C LYS A 88 16.40 -3.28 14.10
N PRO A 89 16.49 -4.16 13.08
CA PRO A 89 15.37 -4.51 12.20
C PRO A 89 14.27 -5.28 12.93
N VAL A 90 13.22 -5.67 12.21
CA VAL A 90 12.20 -6.62 12.65
C VAL A 90 12.64 -8.05 12.35
N ALA A 91 12.46 -8.97 13.27
CA ALA A 91 12.63 -10.41 13.02
C ALA A 91 11.29 -11.09 12.74
N VAL A 92 11.21 -11.87 11.67
CA VAL A 92 10.18 -12.90 11.50
C VAL A 92 10.76 -14.19 12.07
N LEU A 93 10.24 -14.63 13.21
CA LEU A 93 10.68 -15.87 13.86
C LEU A 93 9.94 -17.04 13.23
N ASP A 94 10.65 -17.79 12.39
CA ASP A 94 10.18 -19.01 11.77
C ASP A 94 10.27 -20.17 12.78
N VAL A 95 9.12 -20.54 13.32
CA VAL A 95 9.00 -21.60 14.35
C VAL A 95 8.73 -22.99 13.76
N THR A 96 8.95 -23.17 12.46
CA THR A 96 8.62 -24.44 11.78
C THR A 96 9.46 -25.62 12.24
N GLY A 97 10.62 -25.41 12.88
CA GLY A 97 11.45 -26.44 13.52
C GLY A 97 11.63 -27.72 12.70
N PRO A 98 11.71 -28.91 13.34
CA PRO A 98 11.81 -30.17 12.63
C PRO A 98 10.53 -30.59 11.87
N ASN A 99 9.44 -29.84 12.00
CA ASN A 99 8.18 -30.03 11.27
C ASN A 99 8.08 -29.08 10.04
N LYS A 100 9.20 -28.68 9.47
CA LYS A 100 9.28 -27.79 8.28
C LYS A 100 8.50 -28.26 7.05
N GLU A 101 8.06 -29.50 7.04
CA GLU A 101 7.23 -30.08 5.98
C GLU A 101 5.75 -29.69 6.09
N SER A 102 5.34 -28.98 7.14
CA SER A 102 3.96 -28.51 7.26
C SER A 102 3.75 -27.27 6.39
N GLU A 103 3.07 -27.46 5.28
CA GLU A 103 2.61 -26.42 4.35
C GLU A 103 1.94 -25.23 5.07
N ALA A 104 1.13 -25.52 6.08
CA ALA A 104 0.46 -24.50 6.88
C ALA A 104 1.41 -23.56 7.62
N LEU A 105 2.55 -24.07 8.09
CA LEU A 105 3.54 -23.27 8.83
C LEU A 105 4.38 -22.40 7.88
N THR A 106 4.73 -22.92 6.73
CA THR A 106 5.41 -22.15 5.68
C THR A 106 4.57 -20.96 5.24
N ARG A 107 3.25 -21.13 5.13
CA ARG A 107 2.31 -20.04 4.81
C ARG A 107 2.25 -18.97 5.91
N ASN A 108 2.38 -19.34 7.18
CA ASN A 108 2.43 -18.37 8.27
C ASN A 108 3.66 -17.45 8.16
N VAL A 109 4.83 -18.04 7.86
CA VAL A 109 6.06 -17.28 7.63
C VAL A 109 5.90 -16.35 6.42
N ALA A 110 5.48 -16.88 5.28
CA ALA A 110 5.29 -16.10 4.06
C ALA A 110 4.28 -14.95 4.24
N SER A 111 3.22 -15.15 5.04
CA SER A 111 2.27 -14.07 5.33
C SER A 111 2.85 -12.98 6.22
N ALA A 112 3.70 -13.35 7.19
CA ALA A 112 4.40 -12.37 8.02
C ALA A 112 5.43 -11.58 7.18
N GLU A 113 6.17 -12.23 6.30
CA GLU A 113 7.08 -11.58 5.36
C GLU A 113 6.34 -10.63 4.41
N TYR A 114 5.17 -11.01 3.91
CA TYR A 114 4.31 -10.14 3.11
C TYR A 114 3.87 -8.89 3.89
N MET A 115 3.46 -9.04 5.15
CA MET A 115 3.12 -7.89 5.99
C MET A 115 4.33 -6.97 6.22
N MET A 116 5.54 -7.53 6.31
CA MET A 116 6.77 -6.74 6.39
C MET A 116 7.10 -6.02 5.08
N GLU A 117 6.82 -6.63 3.93
CA GLU A 117 6.94 -5.97 2.63
C GLU A 117 6.05 -4.72 2.54
N ILE A 118 4.78 -4.83 2.96
CA ILE A 118 3.85 -3.69 3.02
C ILE A 118 4.30 -2.66 4.07
N ALA A 119 4.67 -3.11 5.27
CA ALA A 119 5.18 -2.22 6.33
C ALA A 119 6.43 -1.44 5.89
N GLY A 120 7.26 -2.00 5.03
CA GLY A 120 8.45 -1.35 4.49
C GLY A 120 9.63 -1.24 5.46
N LEU A 121 9.54 -1.83 6.64
CA LEU A 121 10.59 -1.83 7.66
C LEU A 121 11.73 -2.79 7.28
N PRO A 122 12.98 -2.49 7.62
CA PRO A 122 14.06 -3.48 7.54
C PRO A 122 13.71 -4.73 8.33
N SER A 123 13.89 -5.91 7.73
CA SER A 123 13.52 -7.17 8.37
C SER A 123 14.42 -8.33 7.96
N PHE A 124 14.44 -9.38 8.78
CA PHE A 124 15.09 -10.66 8.51
C PHE A 124 14.27 -11.80 9.07
N THR A 125 14.43 -13.00 8.46
CA THR A 125 13.79 -14.22 8.94
C THR A 125 14.84 -15.12 9.60
N THR A 126 14.50 -15.69 10.76
CA THR A 126 15.37 -16.61 11.48
C THR A 126 14.57 -17.71 12.15
N THR A 127 15.19 -18.90 12.29
CA THR A 127 14.65 -20.02 13.09
C THR A 127 15.16 -20.04 14.54
N SER A 128 16.08 -19.12 14.86
CA SER A 128 16.73 -19.03 16.19
C SER A 128 16.06 -17.96 17.04
N CYS A 129 15.44 -18.35 18.14
CA CYS A 129 14.90 -17.44 19.13
C CYS A 129 16.00 -16.50 19.70
N ALA A 130 17.20 -17.05 19.95
CA ALA A 130 18.34 -16.29 20.45
C ALA A 130 18.78 -15.18 19.46
N ASP A 131 18.84 -15.51 18.15
CA ASP A 131 19.21 -14.54 17.13
C ASP A 131 18.14 -13.44 16.98
N ALA A 132 16.85 -13.83 17.02
CA ALA A 132 15.75 -12.88 17.00
C ALA A 132 15.82 -11.90 18.18
N VAL A 133 16.00 -12.42 19.40
CA VAL A 133 16.11 -11.59 20.63
C VAL A 133 17.35 -10.68 20.59
N ALA A 134 18.48 -11.17 20.10
CA ALA A 134 19.71 -10.38 20.01
C ALA A 134 19.64 -9.32 18.91
N GLY A 135 19.01 -9.64 17.78
CA GLY A 135 19.10 -8.87 16.52
C GLY A 135 17.92 -7.95 16.22
N ALA A 136 16.78 -8.08 16.91
CA ALA A 136 15.56 -7.37 16.50
C ALA A 136 15.10 -6.29 17.50
N SER A 137 14.36 -5.32 16.98
CA SER A 137 13.59 -4.34 17.75
C SER A 137 12.15 -4.82 18.03
N LEU A 138 11.61 -5.62 17.09
CA LEU A 138 10.32 -6.29 17.19
C LEU A 138 10.45 -7.70 16.62
N ILE A 139 9.81 -8.67 17.26
CA ILE A 139 9.76 -10.08 16.81
C ILE A 139 8.32 -10.42 16.42
N ILE A 140 8.11 -10.88 15.20
CA ILE A 140 6.85 -11.49 14.77
C ILE A 140 7.01 -13.01 14.93
N ILE A 141 6.20 -13.60 15.80
CA ILE A 141 6.15 -15.06 15.95
C ILE A 141 5.22 -15.60 14.87
N SER A 142 5.75 -16.31 13.87
CA SER A 142 4.96 -16.78 12.74
C SER A 142 3.83 -17.75 13.14
N SER A 143 4.02 -18.53 14.20
CA SER A 143 2.97 -19.31 14.85
C SER A 143 3.33 -19.57 16.32
N PRO A 144 2.49 -19.18 17.29
CA PRO A 144 2.79 -19.40 18.71
C PRO A 144 2.63 -20.87 19.13
N ILE A 145 1.92 -21.68 18.33
CA ILE A 145 1.64 -23.09 18.64
C ILE A 145 1.62 -23.92 17.38
N LEU A 146 2.28 -25.08 17.46
CA LEU A 146 2.23 -26.12 16.44
C LEU A 146 0.98 -27.00 16.60
N SER A 147 0.39 -27.43 15.48
CA SER A 147 -0.72 -28.37 15.50
C SER A 147 -0.34 -29.67 16.24
N GLY A 148 -1.27 -30.26 16.98
CA GLY A 148 -1.07 -31.49 17.70
C GLY A 148 -0.51 -31.35 19.11
N ASN A 149 -0.76 -30.25 19.80
CA ASN A 149 -0.37 -29.97 21.19
C ASN A 149 1.14 -29.99 21.48
N LYS A 150 1.98 -29.78 20.47
CA LYS A 150 3.41 -29.60 20.67
C LYS A 150 3.70 -28.14 20.97
N ALA A 151 4.40 -27.87 22.04
CA ALA A 151 4.90 -26.53 22.34
C ALA A 151 5.83 -26.08 21.23
N THR A 152 5.58 -24.87 20.67
CA THR A 152 6.43 -24.25 19.65
C THR A 152 7.80 -23.89 20.23
N PHE A 153 7.80 -23.44 21.48
CA PHE A 153 8.97 -22.98 22.22
C PHE A 153 9.27 -23.90 23.39
N THR A 154 10.55 -24.08 23.67
CA THR A 154 11.02 -24.61 24.94
C THR A 154 10.75 -23.62 26.07
N GLN A 155 10.84 -24.07 27.30
CA GLN A 155 10.72 -23.17 28.47
C GLN A 155 11.79 -22.09 28.46
N ASP A 156 13.03 -22.41 28.07
CA ASP A 156 14.13 -21.44 27.96
C ASP A 156 13.87 -20.39 26.88
N GLU A 157 13.38 -20.78 25.72
CA GLU A 157 13.02 -19.86 24.64
C GLU A 157 11.88 -18.94 25.04
N THR A 158 10.85 -19.46 25.72
CA THR A 158 9.76 -18.64 26.23
C THR A 158 10.26 -17.64 27.28
N ALA A 159 11.15 -18.07 28.18
CA ALA A 159 11.78 -17.18 29.15
C ALA A 159 12.63 -16.09 28.46
N MET A 160 13.35 -16.43 27.39
CA MET A 160 14.08 -15.43 26.58
C MET A 160 13.14 -14.40 25.98
N LEU A 161 12.00 -14.81 25.40
CA LEU A 161 11.00 -13.89 24.83
C LEU A 161 10.39 -12.97 25.91
N ILE A 162 10.03 -13.51 27.08
CA ILE A 162 9.52 -12.73 28.21
C ILE A 162 10.55 -11.68 28.68
N ASN A 163 11.81 -12.10 28.86
CA ASN A 163 12.89 -11.18 29.26
C ASN A 163 13.19 -10.13 28.19
N TYR A 164 13.11 -10.49 26.92
CA TYR A 164 13.23 -9.56 25.80
C TYR A 164 12.16 -8.48 25.87
N VAL A 165 10.89 -8.85 26.08
CA VAL A 165 9.79 -7.88 26.22
C VAL A 165 9.98 -7.02 27.47
N LYS A 166 10.28 -7.62 28.63
CA LYS A 166 10.54 -6.87 29.87
C LYS A 166 11.67 -5.85 29.71
N SER A 167 12.65 -6.13 28.86
CA SER A 167 13.77 -5.23 28.56
C SER A 167 13.44 -4.12 27.54
N GLY A 168 12.22 -4.08 27.03
CA GLY A 168 11.76 -3.08 26.07
C GLY A 168 11.61 -3.62 24.63
N GLY A 169 11.69 -4.94 24.42
CA GLY A 169 11.38 -5.58 23.14
C GLY A 169 9.88 -5.58 22.85
N ILE A 170 9.54 -5.84 21.61
CA ILE A 170 8.15 -5.94 21.15
C ILE A 170 7.95 -7.32 20.50
N VAL A 171 6.87 -8.01 20.87
CA VAL A 171 6.48 -9.29 20.27
C VAL A 171 5.10 -9.15 19.65
N VAL A 172 4.92 -9.66 18.44
CA VAL A 172 3.61 -9.72 17.75
C VAL A 172 3.33 -11.17 17.36
N SER A 173 2.17 -11.68 17.72
CA SER A 173 1.70 -13.00 17.28
C SER A 173 0.44 -12.86 16.41
N PRO A 174 0.46 -13.39 15.15
CA PRO A 174 -0.67 -13.27 14.23
C PRO A 174 -1.84 -14.22 14.53
N ALA A 175 -1.73 -15.14 15.46
CA ALA A 175 -2.85 -16.02 15.85
C ALA A 175 -2.56 -16.79 17.13
N ILE A 176 -3.65 -17.26 17.77
CA ILE A 176 -3.61 -18.28 18.80
C ILE A 176 -4.15 -19.58 18.20
N GLU A 177 -3.41 -20.66 18.31
CA GLU A 177 -3.87 -22.00 17.95
C GLU A 177 -3.46 -23.00 19.03
N GLY A 178 -4.40 -23.85 19.42
CA GLY A 178 -4.15 -24.94 20.37
C GLY A 178 -3.94 -24.48 21.82
N ASN A 179 -3.32 -25.33 22.62
CA ASN A 179 -3.09 -25.06 24.04
C ASN A 179 -1.77 -24.32 24.24
N MET A 180 -1.84 -23.03 24.60
CA MET A 180 -0.69 -22.25 25.00
C MET A 180 -0.16 -22.75 26.36
N THR A 181 1.17 -22.76 26.50
CA THR A 181 1.81 -22.95 27.82
C THR A 181 1.48 -21.78 28.74
N GLU A 182 1.55 -21.99 30.06
CA GLU A 182 1.27 -20.91 31.02
C GLU A 182 2.23 -19.74 30.83
N ASP A 183 3.50 -19.98 30.51
CA ASP A 183 4.48 -18.94 30.25
C ASP A 183 4.14 -18.10 29.01
N LEU A 184 3.62 -18.73 27.92
CA LEU A 184 3.12 -17.99 26.75
C LEU A 184 1.84 -17.21 27.06
N LYS A 185 0.98 -17.75 27.92
CA LYS A 185 -0.19 -16.99 28.40
C LYS A 185 0.25 -15.77 29.22
N GLU A 186 1.29 -15.89 30.06
CA GLU A 186 1.89 -14.76 30.77
C GLU A 186 2.41 -13.72 29.80
N LEU A 187 3.19 -14.13 28.76
CA LEU A 187 3.73 -13.23 27.74
C LEU A 187 2.63 -12.38 27.10
N PHE A 188 1.52 -12.99 26.69
CA PHE A 188 0.43 -12.31 26.02
C PHE A 188 -0.66 -11.75 26.94
N GLY A 189 -0.55 -11.96 28.26
CA GLY A 189 -1.50 -11.45 29.26
C GLY A 189 -2.90 -12.02 29.12
N ILE A 190 -3.01 -13.30 28.76
CA ILE A 190 -4.27 -14.02 28.59
C ILE A 190 -4.39 -15.20 29.54
N SER A 191 -5.60 -15.53 29.95
CA SER A 191 -5.89 -16.75 30.75
C SER A 191 -6.35 -17.91 29.89
N GLY A 192 -6.83 -17.61 28.67
CA GLY A 192 -7.33 -18.60 27.72
C GLY A 192 -7.83 -17.97 26.44
N HIS A 193 -8.47 -18.80 25.62
CA HIS A 193 -9.09 -18.36 24.39
C HIS A 193 -10.29 -19.26 24.03
N SER A 194 -11.25 -18.74 23.24
CA SER A 194 -12.34 -19.55 22.70
C SER A 194 -11.79 -20.57 21.70
N SER A 195 -12.44 -21.72 21.58
CA SER A 195 -12.20 -22.60 20.44
C SER A 195 -12.66 -21.92 19.15
N ALA A 196 -11.92 -22.13 18.06
CA ALA A 196 -12.11 -21.50 16.76
C ALA A 196 -13.40 -21.94 16.03
N SER A 197 -14.56 -21.65 16.58
CA SER A 197 -15.85 -22.05 16.01
C SER A 197 -16.67 -20.92 15.38
N LYS A 198 -16.29 -19.66 15.62
CA LYS A 198 -16.93 -18.51 14.99
C LYS A 198 -16.06 -17.98 13.84
N ASN A 199 -16.71 -17.67 12.73
CA ASN A 199 -16.09 -17.02 11.57
C ASN A 199 -16.56 -15.57 11.55
N TYR A 200 -15.87 -14.72 12.29
CA TYR A 200 -16.12 -13.28 12.20
C TYR A 200 -15.62 -12.73 10.87
N THR A 201 -16.16 -11.63 10.42
CA THR A 201 -15.88 -11.03 9.11
C THR A 201 -15.11 -9.72 9.20
N SER A 202 -15.10 -9.12 10.38
CA SER A 202 -14.43 -7.85 10.65
C SER A 202 -14.02 -7.74 12.12
N TYR A 203 -13.24 -6.72 12.44
CA TYR A 203 -13.01 -6.29 13.81
C TYR A 203 -12.96 -4.76 13.87
N THR A 204 -13.28 -4.21 15.03
CA THR A 204 -13.33 -2.77 15.26
C THR A 204 -12.38 -2.37 16.38
N TRP A 205 -11.54 -1.37 16.15
CA TRP A 205 -10.64 -0.77 17.13
C TRP A 205 -11.42 0.02 18.18
N THR A 206 -10.98 -0.02 19.44
CA THR A 206 -11.76 0.51 20.58
C THR A 206 -11.27 1.86 21.09
N ASP A 207 -9.99 2.17 20.90
CA ASP A 207 -9.39 3.39 21.46
C ASP A 207 -8.33 3.95 20.50
N LEU A 208 -8.73 4.96 19.73
CA LEU A 208 -7.88 5.64 18.77
C LEU A 208 -6.92 6.66 19.42
N SER A 209 -7.07 6.93 20.72
CA SER A 209 -6.16 7.85 21.44
C SER A 209 -4.82 7.20 21.79
N ARG A 210 -4.71 5.89 21.67
CA ARG A 210 -3.47 5.17 21.91
C ARG A 210 -2.46 5.44 20.81
N PRO A 211 -1.17 5.66 21.13
CA PRO A 211 -0.13 5.92 20.11
C PRO A 211 0.20 4.70 19.24
N ASP A 212 -0.18 3.49 19.66
CA ASP A 212 -0.04 2.24 18.91
C ASP A 212 -1.31 1.88 18.12
N MET A 213 -2.30 2.75 18.10
CA MET A 213 -3.48 2.68 17.26
C MET A 213 -3.30 3.45 15.97
N LEU A 214 -4.05 3.05 14.98
CA LEU A 214 -3.77 3.37 13.60
C LEU A 214 -4.50 4.60 13.09
N TYR A 215 -3.98 5.15 12.08
CA TYR A 215 -4.25 6.09 11.03
C TYR A 215 -5.71 6.18 10.54
N PHE A 216 -6.71 6.17 11.41
CA PHE A 216 -8.10 6.36 11.02
C PHE A 216 -8.59 7.72 11.49
N ASP A 217 -9.07 8.53 10.55
CA ASP A 217 -9.55 9.88 10.85
C ASP A 217 -10.92 9.89 11.54
N THR A 218 -11.72 8.82 11.39
CA THR A 218 -13.09 8.77 11.92
C THR A 218 -13.40 7.44 12.60
N PRO A 219 -14.27 7.43 13.63
CA PRO A 219 -14.71 6.20 14.29
C PRO A 219 -15.36 5.19 13.34
N GLU A 220 -16.03 5.66 12.28
CA GLU A 220 -16.67 4.80 11.28
C GLU A 220 -15.66 3.98 10.48
N GLU A 221 -14.41 4.43 10.40
CA GLU A 221 -13.34 3.76 9.65
C GLU A 221 -12.51 2.80 10.50
N THR A 222 -12.85 2.64 11.78
CA THR A 222 -12.13 1.75 12.69
C THR A 222 -12.42 0.27 12.48
N THR A 223 -13.42 -0.05 11.67
CA THR A 223 -13.80 -1.42 11.35
C THR A 223 -13.00 -1.96 10.17
N VAL A 224 -12.20 -2.99 10.43
CA VAL A 224 -11.34 -3.66 9.43
C VAL A 224 -12.00 -4.93 8.94
N SER A 225 -12.23 -5.03 7.63
CA SER A 225 -12.73 -6.25 7.01
C SER A 225 -11.62 -7.31 6.88
N ILE A 226 -11.87 -8.52 7.37
CA ILE A 226 -10.96 -9.68 7.26
C ILE A 226 -11.56 -10.82 6.43
N GLY A 227 -12.78 -10.64 5.92
CA GLY A 227 -13.53 -11.69 5.25
C GLY A 227 -13.91 -12.82 6.20
N GLN A 228 -14.62 -13.81 5.69
CA GLN A 228 -15.08 -14.95 6.51
C GLN A 228 -13.93 -15.96 6.72
N ILE A 229 -13.18 -15.80 7.79
CA ILE A 229 -12.06 -16.66 8.19
C ILE A 229 -12.27 -17.27 9.58
N SER A 230 -11.49 -18.28 9.90
CA SER A 230 -11.48 -18.88 11.24
C SER A 230 -10.82 -17.91 12.24
N THR A 231 -11.53 -17.58 13.32
CA THR A 231 -11.10 -16.62 14.33
C THR A 231 -11.16 -17.21 15.73
N VAL A 232 -10.35 -16.67 16.62
CA VAL A 232 -10.28 -17.02 18.04
C VAL A 232 -10.43 -15.77 18.87
N SER A 233 -11.23 -15.79 19.92
CA SER A 233 -11.34 -14.69 20.87
C SER A 233 -10.47 -14.97 22.10
N ALA A 234 -9.69 -14.00 22.52
CA ALA A 234 -8.87 -14.08 23.72
C ALA A 234 -9.71 -13.90 25.00
N THR A 235 -9.33 -14.60 26.07
CA THR A 235 -9.77 -14.32 27.45
C THR A 235 -8.59 -13.64 28.15
N VAL A 236 -8.68 -12.34 28.38
CA VAL A 236 -7.57 -11.56 28.95
C VAL A 236 -7.41 -11.79 30.44
N SER A 237 -6.17 -11.68 30.94
CA SER A 237 -5.84 -11.63 32.36
C SER A 237 -5.20 -10.28 32.74
N THR A 238 -4.12 -9.88 32.04
CA THR A 238 -3.43 -8.60 32.23
C THR A 238 -3.42 -7.75 30.97
N ALA A 239 -3.66 -8.35 29.80
CA ALA A 239 -3.66 -7.63 28.53
C ALA A 239 -4.86 -6.67 28.40
N THR A 240 -4.66 -5.59 27.69
CA THR A 240 -5.70 -4.64 27.28
C THR A 240 -6.27 -5.07 25.92
N PRO A 241 -7.60 -5.21 25.78
CA PRO A 241 -8.23 -5.38 24.50
C PRO A 241 -8.04 -4.13 23.64
N LEU A 242 -7.60 -4.30 22.39
CA LEU A 242 -7.43 -3.21 21.42
C LEU A 242 -8.52 -3.21 20.35
N ALA A 243 -9.10 -4.37 20.04
CA ALA A 243 -10.16 -4.51 19.06
C ALA A 243 -11.09 -5.68 19.40
N TYR A 244 -12.34 -5.55 18.99
CA TYR A 244 -13.37 -6.57 19.13
C TYR A 244 -13.90 -7.00 17.76
N TYR A 245 -14.30 -8.28 17.64
CA TYR A 245 -14.88 -8.81 16.41
C TYR A 245 -16.29 -8.30 16.15
N ASP A 246 -16.54 -7.92 14.90
CA ASP A 246 -17.85 -7.42 14.43
C ASP A 246 -18.50 -6.47 15.47
N ASP A 247 -19.76 -6.72 15.83
CA ASP A 247 -20.45 -5.99 16.90
C ASP A 247 -20.48 -6.75 18.24
N ASP A 248 -19.63 -7.80 18.39
CA ASP A 248 -19.55 -8.62 19.61
C ASP A 248 -18.49 -8.05 20.57
N HIS A 249 -18.89 -7.12 21.41
CA HIS A 249 -18.02 -6.47 22.39
C HIS A 249 -17.42 -7.39 23.46
N GLU A 250 -17.79 -8.69 23.47
CA GLU A 250 -17.17 -9.70 24.34
C GLU A 250 -16.11 -10.52 23.59
N ALA A 251 -16.12 -10.50 22.26
CA ALA A 251 -15.21 -11.28 21.42
C ALA A 251 -13.96 -10.47 21.03
N ILE A 252 -12.88 -10.63 21.77
CA ILE A 252 -11.65 -9.87 21.61
C ILE A 252 -10.84 -10.36 20.41
N ALA A 253 -10.55 -9.46 19.48
CA ALA A 253 -9.80 -9.72 18.24
C ALA A 253 -8.30 -9.42 18.35
N VAL A 254 -7.92 -8.34 19.05
CA VAL A 254 -6.53 -7.93 19.21
C VAL A 254 -6.28 -7.50 20.66
N THR A 255 -5.15 -7.91 21.23
CA THR A 255 -4.73 -7.52 22.57
C THR A 255 -3.31 -6.95 22.60
N CYS A 256 -3.03 -6.16 23.64
CA CYS A 256 -1.70 -5.69 23.99
C CYS A 256 -1.43 -5.97 25.48
N ASN A 257 -0.39 -6.73 25.78
CA ASN A 257 0.09 -6.93 27.14
C ASN A 257 1.37 -6.12 27.34
N GLU A 258 1.31 -5.14 28.22
CA GLU A 258 2.48 -4.35 28.62
C GLU A 258 3.25 -5.07 29.72
N LEU A 259 4.52 -5.36 29.46
CA LEU A 259 5.43 -6.02 30.40
C LEU A 259 6.65 -5.11 30.65
N GLU A 260 6.66 -4.44 31.77
CA GLU A 260 7.70 -3.49 32.19
C GLU A 260 7.98 -2.40 31.14
N LYS A 261 8.99 -2.60 30.26
CA LYS A 261 9.41 -1.61 29.26
C LYS A 261 8.92 -1.91 27.84
N GLY A 262 8.40 -3.12 27.58
CA GLY A 262 7.99 -3.57 26.27
C GLY A 262 6.54 -4.03 26.22
N ALA A 263 6.15 -4.63 25.11
CA ALA A 263 4.79 -5.10 24.89
C ALA A 263 4.72 -6.36 24.04
N ALA A 264 3.69 -7.16 24.29
CA ALA A 264 3.33 -8.30 23.46
C ALA A 264 1.91 -8.13 22.89
N TYR A 265 1.81 -8.14 21.56
CA TYR A 265 0.55 -8.01 20.83
C TYR A 265 0.11 -9.38 20.32
N MET A 266 -1.18 -9.62 20.36
CA MET A 266 -1.75 -10.85 19.85
C MET A 266 -3.01 -10.57 19.05
N CYS A 267 -3.06 -11.15 17.84
CA CYS A 267 -4.25 -11.17 17.00
C CYS A 267 -4.97 -12.51 17.16
N GLY A 268 -6.30 -12.50 17.20
CA GLY A 268 -7.12 -13.71 17.25
C GLY A 268 -7.42 -14.32 15.87
N PHE A 269 -6.72 -13.89 14.82
CA PHE A 269 -6.88 -14.36 13.45
C PHE A 269 -5.52 -14.58 12.78
N ARG A 270 -5.46 -15.56 11.89
CA ARG A 270 -4.22 -15.86 11.16
C ARG A 270 -4.06 -14.92 9.99
N TRP A 271 -2.94 -14.23 9.92
CA TRP A 271 -2.63 -13.37 8.77
C TRP A 271 -2.61 -14.16 7.45
N ARG A 272 -2.15 -15.42 7.47
CA ARG A 272 -2.18 -16.26 6.27
C ARG A 272 -3.60 -16.44 5.71
N ASP A 273 -4.60 -16.67 6.58
CA ASP A 273 -5.98 -16.89 6.14
C ASP A 273 -6.58 -15.60 5.55
N VAL A 274 -6.20 -14.44 6.12
CA VAL A 274 -6.53 -13.13 5.59
C VAL A 274 -5.91 -12.96 4.20
N VAL A 275 -4.59 -13.14 4.08
CA VAL A 275 -3.86 -12.95 2.84
C VAL A 275 -4.31 -13.94 1.76
N GLU A 276 -4.48 -15.22 2.08
CA GLU A 276 -4.95 -16.24 1.12
C GLU A 276 -6.36 -15.96 0.61
N ARG A 277 -7.29 -15.61 1.50
CA ARG A 277 -8.66 -15.37 1.07
C ARG A 277 -8.81 -14.12 0.25
N LEU A 278 -8.11 -13.09 0.65
CA LEU A 278 -8.32 -11.76 0.13
C LEU A 278 -7.44 -11.50 -1.09
N HIS A 279 -6.19 -12.02 -1.12
CA HIS A 279 -5.23 -11.71 -2.16
C HIS A 279 -5.03 -12.83 -3.19
N LEU A 280 -5.33 -14.09 -2.87
CA LEU A 280 -4.86 -15.23 -3.66
C LEU A 280 -5.98 -16.09 -4.25
N GLY A 281 -7.12 -15.53 -4.55
CA GLY A 281 -8.05 -16.18 -5.44
C GLY A 281 -9.30 -16.80 -4.84
N LYS A 282 -9.51 -16.82 -3.52
CA LYS A 282 -10.86 -17.10 -2.98
C LYS A 282 -11.78 -15.88 -3.06
N ALA A 283 -11.20 -14.72 -3.28
CA ALA A 283 -11.91 -13.51 -3.66
C ALA A 283 -12.33 -13.47 -5.14
N MET A 284 -11.90 -14.40 -5.98
CA MET A 284 -12.19 -14.44 -7.43
C MET A 284 -13.68 -14.57 -7.79
N GLY A 285 -14.57 -14.62 -6.84
CA GLY A 285 -16.01 -14.57 -7.07
C GLY A 285 -16.70 -13.38 -6.40
N VAL A 286 -15.93 -12.55 -5.69
CA VAL A 286 -16.48 -11.39 -5.00
C VAL A 286 -16.48 -10.22 -5.97
N THR A 287 -17.66 -9.87 -6.43
CA THR A 287 -17.95 -8.68 -7.23
C THR A 287 -17.93 -7.41 -6.36
N GLY A 288 -16.89 -7.21 -5.57
CA GLY A 288 -16.71 -5.97 -4.84
C GLY A 288 -16.34 -4.86 -5.81
N ARG A 289 -17.36 -4.17 -6.33
CA ARG A 289 -17.20 -3.04 -7.26
C ARG A 289 -17.45 -1.71 -6.57
N SER A 290 -17.45 -1.71 -5.24
CA SER A 290 -17.64 -0.50 -4.46
C SER A 290 -16.47 0.47 -4.65
N GLN A 291 -16.81 1.74 -4.79
CA GLN A 291 -15.87 2.86 -4.82
C GLN A 291 -15.81 3.56 -3.46
N THR A 292 -16.08 2.82 -2.41
CA THR A 292 -15.99 3.31 -1.04
C THR A 292 -14.64 2.91 -0.45
N PHE A 293 -14.07 3.78 0.37
CA PHE A 293 -12.94 3.41 1.19
C PHE A 293 -13.37 2.38 2.24
N SER A 294 -12.51 1.42 2.49
CA SER A 294 -12.63 0.51 3.63
C SER A 294 -11.23 0.10 4.08
N PRO A 295 -10.95 0.06 5.39
CA PRO A 295 -9.74 -0.57 5.89
C PRO A 295 -9.76 -2.07 5.54
N TYR A 296 -8.64 -2.56 5.03
CA TYR A 296 -8.52 -3.94 4.53
C TYR A 296 -7.41 -4.72 5.20
N SER A 297 -7.10 -5.86 4.62
CA SER A 297 -6.17 -6.87 5.12
C SER A 297 -4.71 -6.43 5.24
N ASP A 298 -4.32 -5.31 4.68
CA ASP A 298 -2.99 -4.69 4.84
C ASP A 298 -2.81 -3.93 6.16
N ILE A 299 -3.90 -3.72 6.91
CA ILE A 299 -3.86 -3.03 8.21
C ILE A 299 -2.92 -3.68 9.25
N PRO A 300 -2.74 -5.01 9.36
CA PRO A 300 -1.74 -5.59 10.25
C PRO A 300 -0.30 -5.07 10.03
N ALA A 301 0.05 -4.70 8.80
CA ALA A 301 1.34 -4.07 8.53
C ALA A 301 1.49 -2.71 9.23
N PHE A 302 0.41 -1.96 9.34
CA PHE A 302 0.37 -0.68 10.06
C PHE A 302 0.48 -0.87 11.58
N LEU A 303 -0.13 -1.92 12.14
CA LEU A 303 0.04 -2.27 13.56
C LEU A 303 1.53 -2.47 13.91
N ILE A 304 2.28 -3.15 13.02
CA ILE A 304 3.72 -3.36 13.23
C ILE A 304 4.46 -2.02 13.27
N ARG A 305 4.18 -1.11 12.35
CA ARG A 305 4.77 0.24 12.35
C ARG A 305 4.41 1.00 13.64
N ALA A 306 3.13 1.06 13.97
CA ALA A 306 2.64 1.79 15.14
C ALA A 306 3.22 1.24 16.45
N ALA A 307 3.35 -0.08 16.58
CA ALA A 307 3.96 -0.72 17.74
C ALA A 307 5.43 -0.33 17.93
N ILE A 308 6.19 -0.18 16.83
CA ILE A 308 7.58 0.30 16.88
C ILE A 308 7.63 1.79 17.18
N THR A 309 6.93 2.60 16.40
CA THR A 309 6.97 4.07 16.48
C THR A 309 6.56 4.58 17.86
N SER A 310 5.58 3.92 18.50
CA SER A 310 5.11 4.30 19.84
C SER A 310 6.05 3.92 20.99
N ARG A 311 7.01 3.01 20.78
CA ARG A 311 7.81 2.41 21.85
C ARG A 311 9.32 2.50 21.63
N LYS A 312 9.78 2.83 20.44
CA LYS A 312 11.19 2.99 20.11
C LYS A 312 11.51 4.46 19.82
N PRO A 313 12.74 4.87 20.07
CA PRO A 313 13.14 6.27 19.81
C PRO A 313 12.89 6.69 18.37
N LEU A 314 13.07 5.77 17.43
CA LEU A 314 12.97 6.03 16.01
C LEU A 314 12.65 4.75 15.24
N SER A 315 11.86 4.88 14.18
CA SER A 315 11.72 3.89 13.12
C SER A 315 11.90 4.53 11.74
N ALA A 316 12.33 3.75 10.77
CA ALA A 316 12.39 4.17 9.37
C ALA A 316 11.84 3.07 8.48
N TRP A 317 11.05 3.45 7.46
CA TRP A 317 10.40 2.49 6.58
C TRP A 317 10.28 3.03 5.16
N LYS A 318 10.29 2.11 4.18
CA LYS A 318 10.14 2.43 2.75
C LYS A 318 8.77 3.01 2.49
N PHE A 319 8.73 4.24 1.99
CA PHE A 319 7.49 4.94 1.73
C PHE A 319 6.67 4.23 0.63
N THR A 320 5.36 4.37 0.66
CA THR A 320 4.43 3.63 -0.21
C THR A 320 3.97 4.43 -1.43
N SER A 321 4.33 5.72 -1.49
CA SER A 321 4.02 6.59 -2.62
C SER A 321 5.31 7.09 -3.30
N PRO A 322 5.38 7.13 -4.64
CA PRO A 322 6.57 7.53 -5.37
C PRO A 322 6.81 9.04 -5.35
N GLY A 323 8.05 9.45 -5.67
CA GLY A 323 8.42 10.82 -5.97
C GLY A 323 8.33 11.81 -4.81
N GLY A 324 8.19 11.33 -3.57
CA GLY A 324 8.03 12.19 -2.39
C GLY A 324 6.63 12.82 -2.25
N TYR A 325 5.66 12.36 -3.02
CA TYR A 325 4.25 12.71 -2.87
C TYR A 325 3.61 11.93 -1.74
N GLN A 326 2.67 12.52 -1.02
CA GLN A 326 1.91 11.81 0.03
C GLN A 326 1.08 10.67 -0.57
N ALA A 327 0.49 10.90 -1.75
CA ALA A 327 -0.14 9.89 -2.60
C ALA A 327 -0.07 10.33 -4.07
N VAL A 328 -0.25 9.41 -5.00
CA VAL A 328 -0.39 9.73 -6.42
C VAL A 328 -1.72 9.20 -6.97
N LEU A 329 -2.29 9.94 -7.92
CA LEU A 329 -3.38 9.49 -8.78
C LEU A 329 -2.78 8.90 -10.06
N ILE A 330 -3.26 7.73 -10.45
CA ILE A 330 -2.77 6.97 -11.60
C ILE A 330 -3.95 6.78 -12.56
N PRO A 331 -4.15 7.69 -13.54
CA PRO A 331 -5.19 7.56 -14.54
C PRO A 331 -4.90 6.38 -15.48
N THR A 332 -5.95 5.59 -15.75
CA THR A 332 -5.93 4.50 -16.71
C THR A 332 -7.22 4.47 -17.53
N HIS A 333 -7.11 4.06 -18.79
CA HIS A 333 -8.21 4.12 -19.73
C HIS A 333 -8.43 2.79 -20.43
N ASP A 334 -9.68 2.32 -20.47
CA ASP A 334 -10.06 1.11 -21.22
C ASP A 334 -10.66 1.51 -22.56
N CYS A 335 -9.94 1.19 -23.64
CA CYS A 335 -10.35 1.45 -25.01
C CYS A 335 -10.99 0.19 -25.61
N ASP A 336 -12.28 0.01 -25.36
CA ASP A 336 -13.08 -1.18 -25.68
C ASP A 336 -14.22 -0.91 -26.67
N SER A 337 -14.22 0.26 -27.31
CA SER A 337 -15.24 0.66 -28.28
C SER A 337 -14.66 1.56 -29.36
N ARG A 338 -15.33 1.66 -30.51
CA ARG A 338 -14.94 2.58 -31.59
C ARG A 338 -14.89 4.02 -31.07
N THR A 339 -15.89 4.44 -30.28
CA THR A 339 -15.93 5.79 -29.72
C THR A 339 -14.74 6.05 -28.81
N ALA A 340 -14.30 5.06 -28.02
CA ALA A 340 -13.10 5.22 -27.19
C ALA A 340 -11.85 5.49 -28.05
N TYR A 341 -11.68 4.78 -29.17
CA TYR A 341 -10.56 5.01 -30.08
C TYR A 341 -10.64 6.36 -30.79
N ASP A 342 -11.83 6.80 -31.17
CA ASP A 342 -12.01 8.08 -31.86
C ASP A 342 -11.84 9.29 -30.90
N GLU A 343 -12.20 9.13 -29.62
CA GLU A 343 -12.27 10.23 -28.64
C GLU A 343 -11.15 10.22 -27.57
N MET A 344 -10.31 9.17 -27.47
CA MET A 344 -9.26 9.08 -26.46
C MET A 344 -8.27 10.24 -26.49
N HIS A 345 -8.17 10.96 -27.63
CA HIS A 345 -7.29 12.11 -27.76
C HIS A 345 -7.62 13.24 -26.78
N TRP A 346 -8.88 13.36 -26.32
CA TRP A 346 -9.24 14.39 -25.35
C TRP A 346 -8.62 14.15 -23.98
N MET A 347 -8.65 12.87 -23.51
CA MET A 347 -7.94 12.48 -22.30
C MET A 347 -6.43 12.71 -22.45
N ALA A 348 -5.85 12.20 -23.54
CA ALA A 348 -4.43 12.30 -23.80
C ALA A 348 -3.93 13.75 -23.92
N ASP A 349 -4.67 14.63 -24.60
CA ASP A 349 -4.32 16.05 -24.73
C ASP A 349 -4.41 16.77 -23.34
N TYR A 350 -5.41 16.42 -22.51
CA TYR A 350 -5.54 16.96 -21.16
C TYR A 350 -4.38 16.47 -20.25
N GLU A 351 -4.15 15.16 -20.19
CA GLU A 351 -3.08 14.57 -19.40
C GLU A 351 -1.70 15.11 -19.77
N SER A 352 -1.42 15.22 -21.08
CA SER A 352 -0.19 15.83 -21.57
C SER A 352 -0.05 17.29 -21.13
N SER A 353 -1.16 18.05 -21.07
CA SER A 353 -1.15 19.43 -20.59
C SER A 353 -0.78 19.56 -19.11
N MET A 354 -0.99 18.48 -18.34
CA MET A 354 -0.61 18.36 -16.94
C MET A 354 0.78 17.75 -16.73
N GLY A 355 1.48 17.39 -17.82
CA GLY A 355 2.77 16.71 -17.78
C GLY A 355 2.66 15.25 -17.35
N LEU A 356 1.48 14.64 -17.50
CA LEU A 356 1.22 13.24 -17.20
C LEU A 356 1.25 12.40 -18.48
N ASN A 357 1.91 11.25 -18.40
CA ASN A 357 1.81 10.19 -19.38
C ASN A 357 0.77 9.17 -18.90
N GLY A 358 -0.48 9.24 -19.39
CA GLY A 358 -1.55 8.33 -19.05
C GLY A 358 -1.31 6.92 -19.59
N HIS A 359 -2.10 5.96 -19.14
CA HIS A 359 -1.98 4.55 -19.54
C HIS A 359 -3.27 4.03 -20.15
N TYR A 360 -3.18 3.48 -21.39
CA TYR A 360 -4.33 3.10 -22.21
C TYR A 360 -4.32 1.59 -22.47
N PHE A 361 -5.32 0.87 -21.96
CA PHE A 361 -5.51 -0.55 -22.22
C PHE A 361 -6.36 -0.74 -23.48
N LEU A 362 -5.80 -1.36 -24.51
CA LEU A 362 -6.43 -1.48 -25.82
C LEU A 362 -6.97 -2.89 -26.07
N THR A 363 -8.25 -3.00 -26.41
CA THR A 363 -8.85 -4.21 -26.98
C THR A 363 -8.54 -4.27 -28.46
N VAL A 364 -7.97 -5.36 -28.97
CA VAL A 364 -7.47 -5.43 -30.35
C VAL A 364 -8.43 -6.08 -31.36
N HIS A 365 -9.38 -6.86 -30.90
CA HIS A 365 -10.38 -7.47 -31.75
C HIS A 365 -11.65 -7.78 -30.97
N TYR A 366 -12.62 -6.92 -31.08
CA TYR A 366 -13.91 -7.22 -30.46
C TYR A 366 -14.63 -8.30 -31.31
N PHE A 367 -15.75 -8.82 -30.85
CA PHE A 367 -16.49 -9.90 -31.56
C PHE A 367 -16.65 -9.67 -33.06
N ARG A 368 -16.60 -10.74 -33.86
CA ARG A 368 -17.16 -10.75 -35.19
C ARG A 368 -18.68 -10.64 -35.11
N GLN A 369 -19.19 -9.43 -34.88
CA GLN A 369 -20.62 -9.17 -34.97
C GLN A 369 -20.92 -8.24 -36.11
N PRO A 370 -21.84 -8.63 -37.03
CA PRO A 370 -22.29 -7.74 -38.09
C PRO A 370 -23.00 -6.48 -37.59
N LEU A 371 -23.51 -6.51 -36.36
CA LEU A 371 -24.27 -5.42 -35.75
C LEU A 371 -23.43 -4.45 -34.92
N TYR A 372 -22.27 -4.86 -34.44
CA TYR A 372 -21.34 -3.94 -33.85
C TYR A 372 -20.33 -3.56 -34.91
N LEU A 373 -20.13 -2.28 -35.12
CA LEU A 373 -19.04 -1.73 -35.90
C LEU A 373 -17.72 -2.11 -35.24
N SER A 374 -17.40 -3.36 -35.31
CA SER A 374 -16.47 -4.09 -34.49
C SER A 374 -15.01 -3.89 -34.88
N GLN A 375 -14.76 -3.01 -35.81
CA GLN A 375 -13.40 -2.69 -36.26
C GLN A 375 -12.96 -1.38 -35.61
N PHE A 376 -12.75 -1.39 -34.30
CA PHE A 376 -12.14 -0.25 -33.67
C PHE A 376 -10.61 -0.36 -33.60
N TYR A 377 -10.03 -1.55 -33.71
CA TYR A 377 -8.62 -1.75 -33.98
C TYR A 377 -8.41 -2.06 -35.47
N CYS A 378 -8.23 -1.03 -36.26
CA CYS A 378 -8.15 -1.10 -37.73
C CYS A 378 -7.34 0.07 -38.29
N ASP A 379 -7.04 0.06 -39.57
CA ASP A 379 -6.18 1.06 -40.22
C ASP A 379 -6.65 2.51 -40.01
N GLU A 380 -7.95 2.75 -39.84
CA GLU A 380 -8.49 4.09 -39.59
C GLU A 380 -8.23 4.57 -38.14
N THR A 381 -8.11 3.67 -37.16
CA THR A 381 -7.92 4.01 -35.73
C THR A 381 -6.48 3.93 -35.24
N LEU A 382 -5.64 3.11 -35.89
CA LEU A 382 -4.22 3.00 -35.52
C LEU A 382 -3.47 4.35 -35.49
N PRO A 383 -3.75 5.34 -36.38
CA PRO A 383 -3.14 6.66 -36.27
C PRO A 383 -3.40 7.40 -34.97
N ALA A 384 -4.58 7.20 -34.33
CA ALA A 384 -4.88 7.79 -33.04
C ALA A 384 -4.01 7.20 -31.92
N VAL A 385 -3.79 5.88 -31.94
CA VAL A 385 -2.87 5.22 -30.99
C VAL A 385 -1.44 5.69 -31.19
N ARG A 386 -0.98 5.88 -32.44
CA ARG A 386 0.36 6.42 -32.73
C ARG A 386 0.54 7.83 -32.17
N LYS A 387 -0.46 8.71 -32.37
CA LYS A 387 -0.44 10.06 -31.80
C LYS A 387 -0.33 10.04 -30.27
N LEU A 388 -1.04 9.11 -29.61
CA LEU A 388 -0.98 8.90 -28.17
C LEU A 388 0.43 8.49 -27.70
N LEU A 389 1.03 7.50 -28.39
CA LEU A 389 2.40 7.06 -28.09
C LEU A 389 3.45 8.15 -28.37
N ASP A 390 3.29 8.91 -29.47
CA ASP A 390 4.17 10.04 -29.81
C ASP A 390 4.10 11.17 -28.76
N ALA A 391 2.97 11.31 -28.04
CA ALA A 391 2.82 12.23 -26.92
C ALA A 391 3.42 11.67 -25.60
N GLY A 392 3.92 10.44 -25.61
CA GLY A 392 4.58 9.82 -24.46
C GLY A 392 3.67 8.99 -23.56
N HIS A 393 2.39 8.82 -23.91
CA HIS A 393 1.50 7.92 -23.17
C HIS A 393 1.90 6.45 -23.38
N THR A 394 1.49 5.59 -22.48
CA THR A 394 1.81 4.16 -22.53
C THR A 394 0.58 3.31 -22.87
N VAL A 395 0.81 2.13 -23.42
CA VAL A 395 -0.24 1.22 -23.89
C VAL A 395 -0.08 -0.14 -23.25
N GLY A 396 -1.19 -0.65 -22.69
CA GLY A 396 -1.36 -2.01 -22.21
C GLY A 396 -2.37 -2.80 -23.04
N SER A 397 -2.43 -4.10 -22.80
CA SER A 397 -3.42 -4.99 -23.44
C SER A 397 -4.72 -5.03 -22.63
N HIS A 398 -5.87 -4.87 -23.34
CA HIS A 398 -7.21 -5.09 -22.76
C HIS A 398 -7.85 -6.36 -23.31
N SER A 399 -7.06 -7.42 -23.48
CA SER A 399 -7.41 -8.70 -24.14
C SER A 399 -7.68 -8.57 -25.64
N VAL A 400 -7.99 -9.70 -26.29
CA VAL A 400 -8.38 -9.71 -27.70
C VAL A 400 -9.85 -9.37 -27.87
N CYS A 401 -10.73 -10.21 -27.29
CA CYS A 401 -12.17 -10.18 -27.59
C CYS A 401 -13.03 -9.54 -26.51
N HIS A 402 -12.46 -9.15 -25.38
CA HIS A 402 -13.21 -8.49 -24.29
C HIS A 402 -14.42 -9.32 -23.81
N TYR A 403 -14.22 -10.62 -23.54
CA TYR A 403 -15.31 -11.53 -23.20
C TYR A 403 -15.94 -11.23 -21.83
N PRO A 404 -17.27 -11.08 -21.74
CA PRO A 404 -17.95 -10.80 -20.47
C PRO A 404 -18.01 -12.00 -19.50
N ASP A 405 -17.79 -13.21 -20.00
CA ASP A 405 -17.79 -14.47 -19.27
C ASP A 405 -16.39 -15.13 -19.23
N PHE A 406 -15.34 -14.33 -19.33
CA PHE A 406 -13.94 -14.77 -19.30
C PHE A 406 -13.54 -15.45 -17.97
N ASN A 407 -14.34 -15.29 -16.93
CA ASN A 407 -14.18 -15.98 -15.64
C ASN A 407 -14.55 -17.47 -15.68
N VAL A 408 -15.20 -17.97 -16.74
CA VAL A 408 -15.57 -19.39 -16.86
C VAL A 408 -14.39 -20.17 -17.42
N THR A 409 -13.49 -20.62 -16.56
CA THR A 409 -12.21 -21.25 -16.92
C THR A 409 -12.32 -22.40 -17.94
N GLU A 410 -13.37 -23.20 -17.84
CA GLU A 410 -13.60 -24.37 -18.70
C GLU A 410 -13.81 -23.98 -20.17
N ARG A 411 -14.26 -22.76 -20.43
CA ARG A 411 -14.47 -22.23 -21.79
C ARG A 411 -13.21 -21.63 -22.38
N PHE A 412 -12.22 -21.33 -21.55
CA PHE A 412 -10.99 -20.64 -21.91
C PHE A 412 -9.76 -21.45 -21.49
N PRO A 413 -9.45 -22.56 -22.19
CA PRO A 413 -8.26 -23.37 -21.91
C PRO A 413 -6.97 -22.58 -22.21
N MET A 414 -5.82 -23.16 -21.85
CA MET A 414 -4.48 -22.63 -22.13
C MET A 414 -3.96 -23.05 -23.51
N THR A 415 -4.78 -22.96 -24.54
CA THR A 415 -4.38 -23.31 -25.91
C THR A 415 -3.72 -22.09 -26.57
N PRO A 416 -2.49 -22.19 -27.05
CA PRO A 416 -1.84 -21.09 -27.78
C PRO A 416 -2.45 -20.92 -29.17
N PHE A 417 -2.46 -19.69 -29.63
CA PHE A 417 -2.80 -19.32 -30.99
C PHE A 417 -1.65 -18.56 -31.62
N THR A 418 -1.56 -18.60 -32.94
CA THR A 418 -0.63 -17.78 -33.70
C THR A 418 -1.31 -16.52 -34.22
N PRO A 419 -0.57 -15.44 -34.46
CA PRO A 419 -1.11 -14.23 -35.07
C PRO A 419 -1.80 -14.49 -36.42
N GLU A 420 -1.35 -15.50 -37.19
CA GLU A 420 -1.94 -15.89 -38.46
C GLU A 420 -3.36 -16.47 -38.30
N ALA A 421 -3.61 -17.16 -37.17
CA ALA A 421 -4.92 -17.72 -36.83
C ALA A 421 -5.86 -16.70 -36.17
N TYR A 422 -5.39 -15.49 -35.91
CA TYR A 422 -6.16 -14.45 -35.26
C TYR A 422 -7.51 -14.14 -35.94
N ALA A 423 -7.57 -14.10 -37.27
CA ALA A 423 -8.80 -13.84 -38.00
C ALA A 423 -9.87 -14.94 -37.84
N GLU A 424 -9.45 -16.13 -37.43
CA GLU A 424 -10.30 -17.30 -37.16
C GLU A 424 -10.52 -17.51 -35.66
N TYR A 425 -9.94 -16.65 -34.85
CA TYR A 425 -10.04 -16.79 -33.40
C TYR A 425 -11.49 -16.81 -32.94
N ALA A 426 -11.81 -17.76 -32.08
CA ALA A 426 -13.18 -18.02 -31.68
C ALA A 426 -13.88 -16.76 -31.14
N THR A 427 -15.09 -16.57 -31.61
CA THR A 427 -15.94 -15.45 -31.28
C THR A 427 -17.03 -15.88 -30.33
N ARG A 428 -17.71 -14.91 -29.71
CA ARG A 428 -18.89 -15.17 -28.89
C ARG A 428 -19.98 -15.82 -29.73
N ASP A 429 -20.56 -16.91 -29.23
CA ASP A 429 -21.79 -17.45 -29.76
C ASP A 429 -22.96 -16.52 -29.44
N MET A 430 -23.50 -15.91 -30.47
CA MET A 430 -24.52 -14.88 -30.35
C MET A 430 -25.90 -15.42 -30.01
N GLU A 431 -26.22 -16.65 -30.38
CA GLU A 431 -27.50 -17.26 -30.09
C GLU A 431 -27.61 -17.65 -28.62
N THR A 432 -26.56 -18.24 -28.08
CA THR A 432 -26.51 -18.67 -26.68
C THR A 432 -25.92 -17.63 -25.73
N GLY A 433 -25.24 -16.61 -26.24
CA GLY A 433 -24.48 -15.65 -25.46
C GLY A 433 -23.24 -16.24 -24.78
N ILE A 434 -22.80 -17.43 -25.21
CA ILE A 434 -21.65 -18.15 -24.65
C ILE A 434 -20.40 -17.75 -25.43
N SER A 435 -19.37 -17.35 -24.73
CA SER A 435 -18.05 -17.10 -25.30
C SER A 435 -17.19 -18.35 -25.22
N THR A 436 -16.38 -18.58 -26.26
CA THR A 436 -15.36 -19.64 -26.32
C THR A 436 -14.07 -19.04 -26.85
N GLY A 437 -12.94 -19.54 -26.36
CA GLY A 437 -11.64 -19.03 -26.77
C GLY A 437 -10.51 -19.72 -26.02
N SER A 438 -9.41 -19.02 -25.86
CA SER A 438 -8.27 -19.48 -25.08
C SER A 438 -7.73 -18.36 -24.20
N THR A 439 -7.51 -18.64 -22.92
CA THR A 439 -6.88 -17.65 -22.03
C THR A 439 -5.52 -17.23 -22.57
N LEU A 440 -4.69 -18.19 -22.99
CA LEU A 440 -3.35 -17.88 -23.47
C LEU A 440 -3.39 -17.05 -24.77
N ALA A 441 -4.31 -17.37 -25.69
CA ALA A 441 -4.46 -16.63 -26.93
C ALA A 441 -4.92 -15.17 -26.71
N GLU A 442 -5.85 -14.93 -25.76
CA GLU A 442 -6.27 -13.57 -25.37
C GLU A 442 -5.09 -12.71 -24.91
N PHE A 443 -4.12 -13.31 -24.23
CA PHE A 443 -2.91 -12.65 -23.76
C PHE A 443 -1.85 -12.47 -24.85
N GLN A 444 -1.55 -13.53 -25.60
CA GLN A 444 -0.46 -13.52 -26.59
C GLN A 444 -0.81 -12.71 -27.84
N ILE A 445 -1.99 -12.93 -28.42
CA ILE A 445 -2.37 -12.27 -29.67
C ILE A 445 -2.47 -10.76 -29.48
N SER A 446 -3.10 -10.30 -28.39
CA SER A 446 -3.22 -8.87 -28.13
C SER A 446 -1.85 -8.20 -27.95
N LYS A 447 -0.96 -8.83 -27.19
CA LYS A 447 0.41 -8.34 -27.00
C LYS A 447 1.18 -8.28 -28.32
N GLU A 448 1.22 -9.38 -29.06
CA GLU A 448 1.98 -9.49 -30.31
C GLU A 448 1.49 -8.49 -31.38
N LEU A 449 0.18 -8.26 -31.48
CA LEU A 449 -0.37 -7.26 -32.38
C LEU A 449 0.05 -5.84 -32.01
N LEU A 450 -0.11 -5.46 -30.75
CA LEU A 450 0.26 -4.13 -30.28
C LEU A 450 1.77 -3.87 -30.42
N GLU A 451 2.59 -4.85 -30.06
CA GLU A 451 4.05 -4.74 -30.17
C GLU A 451 4.49 -4.62 -31.64
N LYS A 452 3.90 -5.42 -32.54
CA LYS A 452 4.21 -5.40 -33.97
C LYS A 452 3.77 -4.10 -34.63
N ASP A 453 2.54 -3.65 -34.38
CA ASP A 453 1.95 -2.52 -35.13
C ASP A 453 2.52 -1.17 -34.65
N PHE A 454 2.98 -1.07 -33.39
CA PHE A 454 3.48 0.16 -32.80
C PHE A 454 4.98 0.14 -32.46
N ASN A 455 5.65 -1.00 -32.58
CA ASN A 455 7.07 -1.18 -32.19
C ASN A 455 7.33 -0.77 -30.72
N ILE A 456 6.48 -1.22 -29.82
CA ILE A 456 6.54 -0.97 -28.37
C ILE A 456 6.74 -2.29 -27.62
N ASN A 457 7.02 -2.20 -26.32
CA ASN A 457 6.99 -3.34 -25.41
C ASN A 457 5.75 -3.23 -24.50
N VAL A 458 4.81 -4.14 -24.64
CA VAL A 458 3.57 -4.17 -23.85
C VAL A 458 3.80 -4.94 -22.56
N ARG A 459 3.82 -4.24 -21.43
CA ARG A 459 4.17 -4.81 -20.13
C ARG A 459 2.98 -5.09 -19.22
N SER A 460 1.81 -4.53 -19.53
CA SER A 460 0.63 -4.51 -18.69
C SER A 460 -0.59 -5.13 -19.34
N PHE A 461 -1.43 -5.77 -18.53
CA PHE A 461 -2.66 -6.43 -18.96
C PHE A 461 -3.83 -6.08 -18.02
N ARG A 462 -4.99 -5.81 -18.61
CA ARG A 462 -6.28 -5.72 -17.93
C ARG A 462 -7.31 -6.53 -18.70
N SER A 463 -8.02 -7.43 -18.02
CA SER A 463 -9.09 -8.22 -18.67
C SER A 463 -10.33 -7.39 -18.93
N GLY A 464 -11.02 -7.67 -20.04
CA GLY A 464 -12.34 -7.12 -20.29
C GLY A 464 -13.31 -7.41 -19.14
N HIS A 465 -14.17 -6.45 -18.80
CA HIS A 465 -15.10 -6.54 -17.68
C HIS A 465 -14.47 -6.88 -16.32
N LEU A 466 -13.14 -6.79 -16.16
CA LEU A 466 -12.39 -7.28 -15.01
C LEU A 466 -12.69 -8.75 -14.67
N CYS A 467 -13.04 -9.54 -15.69
CA CYS A 467 -13.30 -10.97 -15.52
C CYS A 467 -11.99 -11.75 -15.50
N VAL A 468 -11.78 -12.54 -14.45
CA VAL A 468 -10.55 -13.30 -14.22
C VAL A 468 -10.85 -14.78 -14.04
N ASN A 469 -10.04 -15.65 -14.65
CA ASN A 469 -10.10 -17.08 -14.44
C ASN A 469 -8.78 -17.64 -13.84
N LYS A 470 -8.80 -18.90 -13.40
CA LYS A 470 -7.67 -19.54 -12.72
C LYS A 470 -6.41 -19.71 -13.58
N ASN A 471 -6.52 -19.55 -14.91
CA ASN A 471 -5.39 -19.70 -15.84
C ASN A 471 -4.56 -18.39 -15.97
N PHE A 472 -5.07 -17.26 -15.47
CA PHE A 472 -4.43 -15.94 -15.65
C PHE A 472 -2.98 -15.89 -15.19
N PRO A 473 -2.61 -16.42 -14.00
CA PRO A 473 -1.21 -16.35 -13.59
C PRO A 473 -0.25 -17.04 -14.56
N LYS A 474 -0.65 -18.21 -15.08
CA LYS A 474 0.14 -18.94 -16.09
C LYS A 474 0.18 -18.20 -17.42
N ALA A 475 -0.93 -17.61 -17.84
CA ALA A 475 -1.00 -16.84 -19.07
C ALA A 475 -0.13 -15.58 -19.00
N HIS A 476 -0.12 -14.87 -17.88
CA HIS A 476 0.77 -13.72 -17.66
C HIS A 476 2.25 -14.11 -17.84
N VAL A 477 2.70 -15.18 -17.17
CA VAL A 477 4.09 -15.67 -17.27
C VAL A 477 4.43 -16.05 -18.70
N MET A 478 3.59 -16.87 -19.34
CA MET A 478 3.85 -17.37 -20.69
C MET A 478 3.82 -16.27 -21.76
N SER A 479 3.15 -15.16 -21.48
CA SER A 479 3.07 -14.01 -22.38
C SER A 479 4.04 -12.88 -22.01
N GLY A 480 4.77 -13.00 -20.89
CA GLY A 480 5.81 -12.04 -20.48
C GLY A 480 5.26 -10.70 -20.04
N TYR A 481 4.06 -10.64 -19.47
CA TYR A 481 3.55 -9.44 -18.81
C TYR A 481 4.24 -9.23 -17.47
N GLN A 482 4.35 -7.97 -17.03
CA GLN A 482 4.95 -7.57 -15.76
C GLN A 482 3.92 -7.02 -14.78
N PHE A 483 2.86 -6.40 -15.30
CA PHE A 483 1.82 -5.76 -14.50
C PHE A 483 0.44 -6.25 -14.89
N SER A 484 -0.42 -6.37 -13.89
CA SER A 484 -1.83 -6.74 -14.08
C SER A 484 -2.73 -5.78 -13.31
N SER A 485 -3.82 -5.33 -13.94
CA SER A 485 -4.84 -4.48 -13.33
C SER A 485 -6.23 -5.12 -13.44
N CYS A 486 -6.32 -6.43 -13.21
CA CYS A 486 -7.53 -7.20 -13.40
C CYS A 486 -8.47 -7.21 -12.19
N TYR A 487 -8.05 -6.66 -11.05
CA TYR A 487 -8.81 -6.69 -9.81
C TYR A 487 -9.05 -5.30 -9.24
N THR A 488 -10.21 -5.10 -8.62
CA THR A 488 -10.47 -3.91 -7.82
C THR A 488 -9.91 -4.05 -6.41
N ALA A 489 -9.58 -2.95 -5.74
CA ALA A 489 -9.14 -2.94 -4.36
C ALA A 489 -10.17 -3.62 -3.43
N PRO A 490 -11.50 -3.39 -3.57
CA PRO A 490 -12.50 -4.14 -2.82
C PRO A 490 -12.48 -5.65 -3.08
N SER A 491 -12.21 -6.12 -4.29
CA SER A 491 -12.15 -7.57 -4.55
C SER A 491 -10.88 -8.25 -4.01
N LEU A 492 -9.79 -7.51 -3.92
CA LEU A 492 -8.54 -7.97 -3.29
C LEU A 492 -8.52 -7.75 -1.78
N HIS A 493 -9.40 -6.91 -1.24
CA HIS A 493 -9.31 -6.37 0.12
C HIS A 493 -7.89 -5.86 0.43
N ALA A 494 -7.30 -5.15 -0.53
CA ALA A 494 -5.96 -4.57 -0.45
C ALA A 494 -5.91 -3.21 -1.13
N GLN A 495 -5.17 -2.29 -0.54
CA GLN A 495 -4.95 -0.94 -1.09
C GLN A 495 -3.67 -0.85 -1.92
N PHE A 496 -2.73 -1.75 -1.67
CA PHE A 496 -1.39 -1.75 -2.26
C PHE A 496 -1.22 -2.84 -3.31
N PRO A 497 -0.31 -2.67 -4.27
CA PRO A 497 0.07 -3.72 -5.21
C PRO A 497 0.58 -4.98 -4.51
N ILE A 498 0.23 -6.14 -5.06
CA ILE A 498 0.60 -7.45 -4.52
C ILE A 498 1.29 -8.32 -5.57
N PRO A 499 2.29 -9.12 -5.19
CA PRO A 499 2.91 -10.09 -6.10
C PRO A 499 1.92 -11.20 -6.45
N GLN A 500 1.74 -11.48 -7.74
CA GLN A 500 0.92 -12.59 -8.22
C GLN A 500 1.66 -13.92 -8.05
N ARG A 501 0.93 -14.99 -7.70
CA ARG A 501 1.45 -16.36 -7.59
C ARG A 501 0.84 -17.28 -8.63
N ILE A 502 1.61 -18.26 -9.11
CA ILE A 502 1.26 -19.04 -10.30
C ILE A 502 -0.03 -19.85 -10.15
N ASP A 503 -0.32 -20.36 -8.97
CA ASP A 503 -1.52 -21.14 -8.68
C ASP A 503 -2.53 -20.39 -7.81
N ASN A 504 -2.37 -19.07 -7.68
CA ASN A 504 -3.13 -18.27 -6.72
C ASN A 504 -3.11 -18.88 -5.30
N SER A 505 -1.95 -19.40 -4.90
CA SER A 505 -1.70 -20.02 -3.60
C SER A 505 -0.33 -19.62 -3.06
N TRP A 506 -0.15 -19.70 -1.75
CA TRP A 506 1.14 -19.39 -1.12
C TRP A 506 2.24 -20.42 -1.45
N GLU A 507 1.87 -21.64 -1.83
CA GLU A 507 2.82 -22.66 -2.26
C GLU A 507 3.33 -22.40 -3.69
N GLY A 508 2.54 -21.69 -4.49
CA GLY A 508 2.91 -21.32 -5.84
C GLY A 508 4.08 -20.35 -5.87
N GLU A 509 4.99 -20.53 -6.80
CA GLU A 509 6.04 -19.55 -7.07
C GLU A 509 5.44 -18.20 -7.47
N THR A 510 6.15 -17.12 -7.13
CA THR A 510 5.77 -15.80 -7.64
C THR A 510 5.96 -15.74 -9.14
N THR A 511 4.99 -15.18 -9.84
CA THR A 511 5.03 -15.07 -11.32
C THR A 511 5.99 -13.98 -11.81
N GLY A 512 6.48 -13.13 -10.93
CA GLY A 512 7.14 -11.88 -11.30
C GLY A 512 6.18 -10.78 -11.75
N VAL A 513 4.88 -11.07 -11.82
CA VAL A 513 3.84 -10.09 -12.17
C VAL A 513 3.35 -9.41 -10.91
N LEU A 514 3.24 -8.08 -10.96
CA LEU A 514 2.66 -7.27 -9.90
C LEU A 514 1.18 -7.01 -10.21
N GLN A 515 0.31 -7.38 -9.29
CA GLN A 515 -1.12 -7.09 -9.35
C GLN A 515 -1.37 -5.72 -8.73
N ILE A 516 -1.80 -4.75 -9.52
CA ILE A 516 -2.04 -3.37 -9.09
C ILE A 516 -3.56 -3.16 -9.00
N PRO A 517 -4.10 -2.93 -7.78
CA PRO A 517 -5.55 -2.82 -7.60
C PRO A 517 -6.11 -1.54 -8.21
N LEU A 518 -7.33 -1.66 -8.74
CA LEU A 518 -8.14 -0.54 -9.21
C LEU A 518 -9.01 -0.02 -8.04
N HIS A 519 -8.97 1.27 -7.77
CA HIS A 519 -9.65 1.86 -6.62
C HIS A 519 -11.02 2.44 -6.96
N PHE A 520 -11.15 3.16 -8.08
CA PHE A 520 -12.42 3.71 -8.54
C PHE A 520 -12.49 3.81 -10.07
N SER A 521 -13.72 3.88 -10.59
CA SER A 521 -14.00 3.80 -12.02
C SER A 521 -15.25 4.59 -12.39
N ASP A 522 -15.36 4.95 -13.66
CA ASP A 522 -16.55 5.55 -14.25
C ASP A 522 -17.73 4.58 -14.40
N VAL A 523 -17.48 3.27 -14.32
CA VAL A 523 -18.50 2.22 -14.49
C VAL A 523 -18.97 1.64 -13.17
N TYR A 524 -18.11 1.59 -12.17
CA TYR A 524 -18.37 0.90 -10.91
C TYR A 524 -18.51 1.90 -9.77
N SER A 525 -19.70 2.44 -9.60
CA SER A 525 -20.02 3.39 -8.54
C SER A 525 -21.18 2.90 -7.68
N GLY A 526 -20.97 1.79 -6.97
CA GLY A 526 -22.06 1.24 -6.17
C GLY A 526 -23.31 0.95 -7.03
N ASP A 527 -24.36 1.72 -6.85
CA ASP A 527 -25.62 1.52 -7.54
C ASP A 527 -25.77 2.30 -8.84
N GLU A 528 -24.86 3.26 -9.15
CA GLU A 528 -24.99 4.14 -10.30
C GLU A 528 -23.72 4.23 -11.14
N THR A 529 -23.79 3.77 -12.38
CA THR A 529 -22.82 4.05 -13.42
C THR A 529 -22.82 5.54 -13.78
N MET A 530 -21.65 6.13 -14.00
CA MET A 530 -21.52 7.50 -14.46
C MET A 530 -22.16 7.68 -15.85
N ASN A 531 -22.99 8.70 -16.00
CA ASN A 531 -23.76 9.01 -17.21
C ASN A 531 -23.87 10.52 -17.45
N ASP A 532 -24.59 10.93 -18.52
CA ASP A 532 -24.72 12.33 -18.90
C ASP A 532 -25.38 13.22 -17.81
N ASP A 533 -26.19 12.64 -16.93
CA ASP A 533 -26.89 13.39 -15.88
C ASP A 533 -26.11 13.52 -14.59
N ASN A 534 -25.28 12.50 -14.21
CA ASN A 534 -24.65 12.40 -12.89
C ASN A 534 -23.11 12.56 -12.90
N TRP A 535 -22.48 12.70 -14.06
CA TRP A 535 -21.02 12.72 -14.18
C TRP A 535 -20.34 13.79 -13.31
N HIS A 536 -20.95 14.94 -13.13
CA HIS A 536 -20.41 16.07 -12.38
C HIS A 536 -20.40 15.86 -10.85
N GLU A 537 -21.12 14.84 -10.34
CA GLU A 537 -21.15 14.50 -8.91
C GLU A 537 -20.07 13.48 -8.54
N LYS A 538 -19.62 12.65 -9.50
CA LYS A 538 -18.67 11.56 -9.25
C LYS A 538 -17.28 12.02 -8.80
N PRO A 539 -16.69 13.08 -9.35
CA PRO A 539 -15.36 13.54 -8.90
C PRO A 539 -15.29 13.83 -7.41
N ALA A 540 -16.34 14.37 -6.80
CA ALA A 540 -16.38 14.62 -5.37
C ALA A 540 -16.37 13.32 -4.54
N GLN A 541 -17.06 12.28 -5.01
CA GLN A 541 -17.06 10.95 -4.37
C GLN A 541 -15.67 10.29 -4.51
N TRP A 542 -15.07 10.34 -5.70
CA TRP A 542 -13.71 9.84 -5.93
C TRP A 542 -12.69 10.57 -5.06
N PHE A 543 -12.81 11.89 -4.95
CA PHE A 543 -11.91 12.70 -4.13
C PHE A 543 -11.98 12.35 -2.64
N GLN A 544 -13.17 12.02 -2.11
CA GLN A 544 -13.30 11.55 -0.73
C GLN A 544 -12.54 10.24 -0.52
N VAL A 545 -12.70 9.26 -1.44
CA VAL A 545 -11.96 7.99 -1.38
C VAL A 545 -10.46 8.23 -1.53
N PHE A 546 -10.06 9.09 -2.49
CA PHE A 546 -8.66 9.46 -2.69
C PHE A 546 -8.02 10.03 -1.42
N ASN A 547 -8.70 10.94 -0.73
CA ASN A 547 -8.16 11.54 0.51
C ASN A 547 -7.96 10.50 1.62
N LYS A 548 -8.90 9.59 1.78
CA LYS A 548 -8.78 8.52 2.78
C LYS A 548 -7.63 7.55 2.46
N LEU A 549 -7.47 7.21 1.19
CA LEU A 549 -6.31 6.44 0.73
C LEU A 549 -5.01 7.20 0.96
N LYS A 550 -4.98 8.50 0.64
CA LYS A 550 -3.84 9.39 0.87
C LYS A 550 -3.43 9.44 2.34
N ASP A 551 -4.38 9.50 3.27
CA ASP A 551 -4.10 9.54 4.71
C ASP A 551 -3.45 8.22 5.21
N ASN A 552 -3.67 7.11 4.49
CA ASN A 552 -2.95 5.84 4.65
C ASN A 552 -1.70 5.71 3.76
N TYR A 553 -1.29 6.78 3.10
CA TYR A 553 -0.17 6.79 2.13
C TYR A 553 -0.37 5.81 0.97
N ALA A 554 -1.61 5.48 0.62
CA ALA A 554 -1.96 4.64 -0.51
C ALA A 554 -2.28 5.50 -1.74
N SER A 555 -1.67 5.14 -2.87
CA SER A 555 -1.95 5.75 -4.17
C SER A 555 -3.19 5.14 -4.80
N SER A 556 -3.84 5.88 -5.69
CA SER A 556 -5.12 5.48 -6.29
C SER A 556 -5.01 5.27 -7.79
N VAL A 557 -5.46 4.12 -8.28
CA VAL A 557 -5.64 3.85 -9.71
C VAL A 557 -7.09 4.11 -10.06
N ILE A 558 -7.33 4.96 -11.06
CA ILE A 558 -8.65 5.23 -11.62
C ILE A 558 -8.76 4.62 -13.02
N LEU A 559 -9.94 4.09 -13.34
CA LEU A 559 -10.32 3.64 -14.67
C LEU A 559 -11.39 4.57 -15.25
N ILE A 560 -11.13 5.15 -16.40
CA ILE A 560 -12.10 5.94 -17.15
C ILE A 560 -12.10 5.50 -18.61
N HIS A 561 -13.27 5.13 -19.15
CA HIS A 561 -13.39 4.85 -20.59
C HIS A 561 -13.37 6.16 -21.36
N PRO A 562 -12.44 6.39 -22.29
CA PRO A 562 -12.28 7.67 -22.99
C PRO A 562 -13.24 7.82 -24.17
N ASN A 563 -14.53 7.56 -23.95
CA ASN A 563 -15.56 7.49 -24.98
C ASN A 563 -16.61 8.63 -24.90
N ARG A 564 -16.37 9.63 -24.04
CA ARG A 564 -17.20 10.82 -23.88
C ARG A 564 -16.37 11.97 -23.32
N GLN A 565 -16.53 13.16 -23.89
CA GLN A 565 -15.77 14.36 -23.45
C GLN A 565 -16.02 14.71 -21.99
N TRP A 566 -17.25 14.55 -21.52
CA TRP A 566 -17.58 14.85 -20.12
C TRP A 566 -16.88 13.93 -19.12
N LYS A 567 -16.38 12.76 -19.53
CA LYS A 567 -15.54 11.91 -18.66
C LYS A 567 -14.16 12.51 -18.45
N MET A 568 -13.61 13.17 -19.46
CA MET A 568 -12.39 13.95 -19.33
C MET A 568 -12.62 15.17 -18.39
N GLU A 569 -13.77 15.85 -18.52
CA GLU A 569 -14.10 16.93 -17.59
C GLU A 569 -14.25 16.42 -16.13
N ALA A 570 -14.75 15.20 -15.94
CA ALA A 570 -14.82 14.58 -14.61
C ALA A 570 -13.43 14.28 -14.04
N GLU A 571 -12.50 13.76 -14.83
CA GLU A 571 -11.11 13.57 -14.41
C GLU A 571 -10.45 14.90 -14.04
N LYS A 572 -10.62 15.91 -14.88
CA LYS A 572 -10.13 17.26 -14.62
C LYS A 572 -10.66 17.82 -13.31
N MET A 573 -11.97 17.67 -13.03
CA MET A 573 -12.56 18.12 -11.77
C MET A 573 -11.93 17.39 -10.56
N LEU A 574 -11.63 16.09 -10.68
CA LEU A 574 -10.93 15.35 -9.63
C LEU A 574 -9.53 15.92 -9.39
N VAL A 575 -8.77 16.14 -10.45
CA VAL A 575 -7.40 16.69 -10.37
C VAL A 575 -7.40 18.11 -9.82
N ASP A 576 -8.37 18.93 -10.21
CA ASP A 576 -8.53 20.32 -9.71
C ASP A 576 -8.84 20.37 -8.20
N MET A 577 -9.40 19.31 -7.62
CA MET A 577 -9.62 19.17 -6.17
C MET A 577 -8.36 18.76 -5.40
N MET A 578 -7.36 18.19 -6.07
CA MET A 578 -6.13 17.69 -5.44
C MET A 578 -5.15 18.84 -5.17
N ASP A 579 -4.44 18.77 -4.05
CA ASP A 579 -3.25 19.61 -3.84
C ASP A 579 -2.03 18.98 -4.53
N LEU A 580 -1.76 19.42 -5.75
CA LEU A 580 -0.65 18.88 -6.55
C LEU A 580 0.76 19.20 -6.00
N ARG A 581 0.87 19.95 -4.90
CA ARG A 581 2.15 20.13 -4.17
C ARG A 581 2.43 18.93 -3.27
N GLU A 582 1.38 18.29 -2.77
CA GLU A 582 1.46 17.13 -1.87
C GLU A 582 1.11 15.83 -2.58
N CYS A 583 0.25 15.89 -3.59
CA CYS A 583 -0.21 14.75 -4.38
C CYS A 583 0.28 14.88 -5.82
N GLY A 584 0.70 13.77 -6.42
CA GLY A 584 1.19 13.74 -7.79
C GLY A 584 0.22 13.04 -8.75
N LEU A 585 0.50 13.21 -10.04
CA LEU A 585 -0.03 12.37 -11.12
C LEU A 585 1.08 11.42 -11.56
N TYR A 586 0.76 10.15 -11.84
CA TYR A 586 1.80 9.14 -12.10
C TYR A 586 1.35 8.14 -13.18
N ASN A 587 2.31 7.63 -13.96
CA ASN A 587 2.04 6.60 -14.94
C ASN A 587 1.85 5.23 -14.27
N PHE A 588 1.02 4.36 -14.85
CA PHE A 588 0.71 3.04 -14.31
C PHE A 588 1.91 2.10 -14.28
N GLU A 589 2.70 2.04 -15.36
CA GLU A 589 3.87 1.17 -15.43
C GLU A 589 5.03 1.67 -14.56
N ASP A 590 5.25 2.98 -14.50
CA ASP A 590 6.22 3.60 -13.60
C ASP A 590 5.87 3.33 -12.13
N TYR A 591 4.57 3.32 -11.79
CA TYR A 591 4.11 2.92 -10.46
C TYR A 591 4.39 1.45 -10.17
N GLY A 592 4.22 0.59 -11.15
CA GLY A 592 4.60 -0.82 -11.05
C GLY A 592 6.11 -1.00 -10.83
N ASP A 593 6.94 -0.28 -11.57
CA ASP A 593 8.40 -0.30 -11.43
C ASP A 593 8.83 0.23 -10.05
N PHE A 594 8.20 1.30 -9.57
CA PHE A 594 8.40 1.81 -8.22
C PHE A 594 8.16 0.74 -7.15
N TRP A 595 7.06 -0.02 -7.24
CA TRP A 595 6.73 -1.06 -6.28
C TRP A 595 7.69 -2.25 -6.35
N ASN A 596 8.13 -2.66 -7.54
CA ASN A 596 9.16 -3.67 -7.71
C ASN A 596 10.48 -3.22 -7.09
N GLY A 597 10.91 -1.99 -7.38
CA GLY A 597 12.12 -1.40 -6.78
C GLY A 597 12.02 -1.29 -5.27
N ARG A 598 10.85 -0.84 -4.75
CA ARG A 598 10.59 -0.73 -3.32
C ARG A 598 10.73 -2.08 -2.60
N ARG A 599 10.22 -3.16 -3.20
CA ARG A 599 10.32 -4.51 -2.64
C ARG A 599 11.77 -4.94 -2.47
N ASP A 600 12.59 -4.73 -3.47
CA ASP A 600 13.97 -5.22 -3.53
C ASP A 600 14.95 -4.31 -2.79
N PHE A 601 14.62 -3.03 -2.59
CA PHE A 601 15.45 -2.06 -1.90
C PHE A 601 15.70 -2.45 -0.44
N LYS A 602 16.99 -2.44 -0.03
CA LYS A 602 17.44 -2.71 1.34
C LYS A 602 18.17 -1.49 1.89
N PHE A 603 17.93 -1.20 3.16
CA PHE A 603 18.60 -0.10 3.85
C PHE A 603 18.74 -0.39 5.34
N ASP A 604 19.72 0.27 5.95
CA ASP A 604 19.92 0.31 7.40
C ASP A 604 19.73 1.73 7.91
N THR A 605 19.35 1.86 9.17
CA THR A 605 19.14 3.14 9.85
C THR A 605 20.02 3.19 11.09
N PHE A 606 20.78 4.28 11.23
CA PHE A 606 21.58 4.58 12.41
C PHE A 606 21.05 5.85 13.05
N TYR A 607 20.90 5.84 14.38
CA TYR A 607 20.46 6.99 15.14
C TYR A 607 21.42 7.28 16.28
N ASP A 608 22.04 8.46 16.25
CA ASP A 608 22.90 8.97 17.29
C ASP A 608 22.07 9.89 18.22
N PRO A 609 21.71 9.44 19.43
CA PRO A 609 20.86 10.21 20.33
C PRO A 609 21.57 11.40 20.97
N GLU A 610 22.91 11.42 21.00
CA GLU A 610 23.69 12.54 21.54
C GLU A 610 23.57 13.79 20.67
N TYR A 611 23.52 13.58 19.35
CA TYR A 611 23.46 14.67 18.37
C TYR A 611 22.11 14.75 17.63
N GLY A 612 21.18 13.85 17.88
CA GLY A 612 19.90 13.76 17.15
C GLY A 612 20.09 13.46 15.67
N LYS A 613 21.16 12.75 15.31
CA LYS A 613 21.55 12.53 13.92
C LYS A 613 21.07 11.19 13.41
N VAL A 614 20.38 11.18 12.25
CA VAL A 614 19.95 9.98 11.55
C VAL A 614 20.83 9.77 10.31
N THR A 615 21.36 8.55 10.14
CA THR A 615 22.06 8.14 8.93
C THR A 615 21.33 6.94 8.33
N LEU A 616 20.88 7.08 7.09
CA LEU A 616 20.32 6.01 6.26
C LEU A 616 21.44 5.44 5.38
N SER A 617 21.58 4.12 5.32
CA SER A 617 22.60 3.47 4.49
C SER A 617 21.96 2.46 3.54
N ALA A 618 22.26 2.55 2.24
CA ALA A 618 21.78 1.63 1.22
C ALA A 618 22.90 1.34 0.21
N LYS A 619 22.72 0.34 -0.66
CA LYS A 619 23.72 0.07 -1.71
C LYS A 619 23.66 1.14 -2.79
N ALA A 620 24.83 1.55 -3.29
CA ALA A 620 24.94 2.52 -4.39
C ALA A 620 24.15 2.08 -5.64
N ALA A 621 24.17 0.79 -5.96
CA ALA A 621 23.39 0.23 -7.07
C ALA A 621 21.88 0.39 -6.88
N ASP A 622 21.37 0.19 -5.65
CA ASP A 622 19.97 0.34 -5.33
C ASP A 622 19.55 1.82 -5.37
N LEU A 623 20.40 2.72 -4.88
CA LEU A 623 20.18 4.16 -4.96
C LEU A 623 20.17 4.66 -6.41
N ALA A 624 20.99 4.08 -7.28
CA ALA A 624 21.07 4.49 -8.69
C ALA A 624 19.82 4.16 -9.52
N VAL A 625 18.97 3.24 -9.08
CA VAL A 625 17.77 2.80 -9.84
C VAL A 625 16.44 3.13 -9.15
N ASN A 626 16.45 3.40 -7.84
CA ASN A 626 15.23 3.61 -7.07
C ASN A 626 14.99 5.10 -6.72
N HIS A 627 15.12 5.96 -7.69
CA HIS A 627 15.06 7.42 -7.50
C HIS A 627 13.73 7.94 -6.94
N ALA A 628 12.62 7.27 -7.26
CA ALA A 628 11.29 7.66 -6.78
C ALA A 628 11.00 7.18 -5.34
N LEU A 629 11.88 6.33 -4.76
CA LEU A 629 11.65 5.76 -3.44
C LEU A 629 12.01 6.77 -2.34
N GLY A 630 11.05 6.97 -1.42
CA GLY A 630 11.28 7.70 -0.19
C GLY A 630 11.45 6.76 1.00
N ILE A 631 12.10 7.25 2.04
CA ILE A 631 12.18 6.61 3.36
C ILE A 631 11.50 7.53 4.36
N MET A 632 10.45 7.05 5.01
CA MET A 632 9.78 7.75 6.10
C MET A 632 10.54 7.50 7.39
N ILE A 633 10.80 8.57 8.15
CA ILE A 633 11.39 8.52 9.48
C ILE A 633 10.33 8.99 10.46
N GLU A 634 10.04 8.15 11.46
CA GLU A 634 9.05 8.40 12.51
C GLU A 634 9.64 8.07 13.88
N GLY A 635 9.13 8.69 14.94
CA GLY A 635 9.50 8.32 16.31
C GLY A 635 9.31 9.45 17.31
N ILE A 636 9.77 9.19 18.53
CA ILE A 636 9.72 10.11 19.68
C ILE A 636 11.04 10.86 19.89
N ALA A 637 12.03 10.59 19.04
CA ALA A 637 13.36 11.20 19.16
C ALA A 637 13.40 12.59 18.51
N ASP A 638 14.19 13.48 19.09
CA ASP A 638 14.55 14.74 18.47
C ASP A 638 15.55 14.49 17.33
N ILE A 639 15.16 14.83 16.11
CA ILE A 639 16.00 14.67 14.91
C ILE A 639 16.53 16.03 14.51
N SER A 640 17.86 16.18 14.57
CA SER A 640 18.56 17.42 14.20
C SER A 640 19.10 17.42 12.79
N SER A 641 19.43 16.23 12.23
CA SER A 641 19.95 16.08 10.86
C SER A 641 19.67 14.69 10.30
N VAL A 642 19.59 14.60 8.96
CA VAL A 642 19.44 13.36 8.22
C VAL A 642 20.46 13.28 7.10
N THR A 643 21.13 12.13 6.95
CA THR A 643 22.14 11.87 5.93
C THR A 643 21.82 10.53 5.24
N LEU A 644 21.98 10.46 3.91
CA LEU A 644 21.91 9.22 3.14
C LEU A 644 23.31 8.87 2.63
N ILE A 645 23.76 7.66 2.89
CA ILE A 645 25.07 7.15 2.45
C ILE A 645 24.93 5.86 1.64
N ASP A 646 25.92 5.58 0.81
CA ASP A 646 26.09 4.24 0.22
C ASP A 646 26.91 3.31 1.14
N GLU A 647 27.14 2.07 0.72
CA GLU A 647 27.94 1.07 1.44
C GLU A 647 29.42 1.46 1.62
N ASN A 648 29.91 2.46 0.88
CA ASN A 648 31.24 3.02 1.01
C ASN A 648 31.28 4.24 1.94
N GLY A 649 30.13 4.64 2.47
CA GLY A 649 29.98 5.83 3.29
C GLY A 649 29.87 7.14 2.51
N THR A 650 29.77 7.10 1.17
CA THR A 650 29.64 8.31 0.34
C THR A 650 28.28 8.95 0.56
N VAL A 651 28.24 10.22 0.91
CA VAL A 651 27.01 10.98 1.13
C VAL A 651 26.33 11.31 -0.21
N HIS A 652 25.07 10.95 -0.31
CA HIS A 652 24.20 11.27 -1.44
C HIS A 652 23.28 12.45 -1.11
N PRO A 653 23.02 13.34 -2.08
CA PRO A 653 22.12 14.47 -1.86
C PRO A 653 20.67 13.96 -1.65
N VAL A 654 20.00 14.51 -0.64
CA VAL A 654 18.61 14.17 -0.34
C VAL A 654 17.76 15.43 -0.18
N ARG A 655 16.47 15.25 -0.42
CA ARG A 655 15.43 16.20 -0.01
C ARG A 655 14.73 15.63 1.21
N VAL A 656 14.63 16.41 2.26
CA VAL A 656 13.89 16.05 3.48
C VAL A 656 12.63 16.90 3.53
N LYS A 657 11.47 16.25 3.52
CA LYS A 657 10.14 16.88 3.60
C LYS A 657 9.54 16.57 4.96
N SER A 658 9.11 17.59 5.69
CA SER A 658 8.30 17.38 6.90
C SER A 658 6.93 16.83 6.52
N MET A 659 6.51 15.81 7.24
CA MET A 659 5.23 15.13 7.10
C MET A 659 4.38 15.39 8.36
N PRO A 660 3.06 15.13 8.33
CA PRO A 660 2.23 15.21 9.53
C PRO A 660 2.80 14.42 10.71
N LEU A 661 2.42 14.79 11.94
CA LEU A 661 2.80 14.12 13.19
C LEU A 661 4.31 14.12 13.50
N GLY A 662 5.08 15.08 12.94
CA GLY A 662 6.51 15.21 13.21
C GLY A 662 7.38 14.18 12.51
N CYS A 663 6.86 13.54 11.48
CA CYS A 663 7.59 12.60 10.63
C CYS A 663 8.39 13.34 9.54
N PHE A 664 9.39 12.66 8.97
CA PHE A 664 10.21 13.18 7.88
C PHE A 664 10.27 12.19 6.73
N LEU A 665 9.95 12.66 5.52
CA LEU A 665 10.13 11.89 4.29
C LEU A 665 11.43 12.30 3.63
N VAL A 666 12.33 11.34 3.49
CA VAL A 666 13.65 11.50 2.85
C VAL A 666 13.60 10.91 1.46
N THR A 667 13.87 11.72 0.44
CA THR A 667 13.96 11.29 -0.95
C THR A 667 15.31 11.70 -1.53
N GLN A 668 15.81 10.92 -2.47
CA GLN A 668 17.04 11.26 -3.18
C GLN A 668 16.82 12.52 -4.04
N GLN A 669 17.81 13.41 -4.07
CA GLN A 669 17.78 14.60 -4.92
C GLN A 669 18.65 14.37 -6.17
N HIS A 670 18.10 14.67 -7.34
CA HIS A 670 18.80 14.59 -8.64
C HIS A 670 19.14 15.97 -9.15
#